data_587bff09be9bb10657840ff61ab688ac
#
_entry.id   587bff09be9bb10657840ff61ab688ac
#
_cell.length_a   1.000
_cell.length_b   1.000
_cell.length_c   1.000
_cell.angle_alpha   90.00
_cell.angle_beta   90.00
_cell.angle_gamma   90.00
#
_symmetry.space_group_name_H-M   'P 1'
#
loop_
_entity.id
_entity.type
_entity.pdbx_description
1 polymer ?
#
loop_
_entity_poly.entity_id
_entity_poly.type
_entity_poly.pdbx_seq_one_letter_code
_entity_poly.pdbx_strand_id
1 'polypeptide(L)'
;MTLFYQGRKQLCVWLVVCGVVAVMLTGSTPSATAEGSTDRTSIPSNRSALSQTSLTNTSLEYASYLQDCPTHQFSSETISIPVEAKLDSENPECEVDFEVQQAGLYNLGLRYTPAKGTGQNIRLAVRFDGASAYSDLENLSFPRLWINEKGFRKTSGDENRPTQIETYQDTFQWAQNALGLYDEPYAIYLEKGTHTISIERTAEAAMIQEITLADWKKNIPSYSDYLASFEKTDATNVVVIEAEDAVLKSDRTLAATADMTNAGMSPVSADRRLINSFGKDYWTTNGQWAMWRVPDDAQEGFYTLAFRAKQSGAVGTTTFRRLYVNGLIPFGEARCLAFPYATQWQNIQFGEESAFKLYLKPGDTITLEATTGLMAEALNTIYAAVNQLNEVYQSIIMVAGTEPDAERDYNIQKEVPTLLEDLASVREKVLSIMAQIEQVMGETNPKIFFMKRFEKILDKYQQNPNLIVPNISELKSYIDSFVGQTYDFSSLPLELDRIYLLPVAGNLPPAEAGFWKTVKFEFARFVYSFTDDYASVQKHAAEDSITVWCTLGRDQAQAIKQIIDDDYVPSSGTKVDFKVSTTTLAEAILAGCEPDVSLSVTQEVPVDLALRGQALELTPYLKKTEKTFQEQFAESAWIPFTYHGGVYAIPLTQDFNMLFYRTDIFARLGLTVPENWDSFYDVLKELQKNSFQVGIRESDTTNAGVSCGTGFFETLLLQQGESYFTDDLLSVNFESAGAKNAFMQWVRLYRDYDLDTDFDLVSRFRSGEMPMLITSYGFYQNISTTAPEIAGRWTFAAMPGTLRTDGTINRTVSSTMTGTMILRSAEKRGKANAAFSFITWWASKDAQIKYSQAMQALQGLSLIHI
;
A
#
# COMPACT_ATOMS: atom_id res chain seq x y z
N MET A 1 55.58 6.95 18.00
CA MET A 1 55.36 5.86 17.03
C MET A 1 53.86 5.59 16.77
N THR A 2 52.96 5.93 17.65
CA THR A 2 51.51 5.73 17.53
C THR A 2 50.82 6.69 16.56
N LEU A 3 51.36 7.88 16.37
CA LEU A 3 50.78 8.88 15.41
C LEU A 3 51.12 8.62 13.96
N PHE A 4 52.15 7.85 13.66
CA PHE A 4 52.52 7.45 12.29
C PHE A 4 51.72 6.26 11.74
N TYR A 5 51.06 5.51 12.62
CA TYR A 5 50.27 4.34 12.21
C TYR A 5 48.82 4.70 11.80
N GLN A 6 48.30 5.77 12.36
CA GLN A 6 46.97 6.27 12.00
C GLN A 6 46.97 6.99 10.65
N GLY A 7 48.04 7.74 10.30
CA GLY A 7 48.12 8.41 9.00
C GLY A 7 48.20 7.50 7.78
N ARG A 8 48.77 6.28 7.95
CA ARG A 8 48.80 5.29 6.85
C ARG A 8 47.46 4.60 6.56
N LYS A 9 46.61 4.45 7.55
CA LYS A 9 45.23 3.91 7.36
C LYS A 9 44.33 4.89 6.63
N GLN A 10 44.45 6.17 6.88
CA GLN A 10 43.64 7.18 6.18
C GLN A 10 44.05 7.36 4.72
N LEU A 11 45.32 7.21 4.39
CA LEU A 11 45.78 7.28 2.99
C LEU A 11 45.34 6.05 2.17
N CYS A 12 45.27 4.86 2.79
CA CYS A 12 44.72 3.66 2.14
C CYS A 12 43.22 3.72 1.90
N VAL A 13 42.44 4.35 2.79
CA VAL A 13 40.98 4.52 2.62
C VAL A 13 40.68 5.50 1.47
N TRP A 14 41.46 6.57 1.33
CA TRP A 14 41.31 7.51 0.20
C TRP A 14 41.64 6.90 -1.15
N LEU A 15 42.64 6.05 -1.23
CA LEU A 15 43.00 5.33 -2.45
C LEU A 15 41.97 4.26 -2.84
N VAL A 16 41.27 3.64 -1.87
CA VAL A 16 40.19 2.68 -2.12
C VAL A 16 38.93 3.38 -2.60
N VAL A 17 38.59 4.55 -2.04
CA VAL A 17 37.40 5.31 -2.46
C VAL A 17 37.59 5.89 -3.88
N CYS A 18 38.79 6.35 -4.23
CA CYS A 18 39.08 6.80 -5.61
C CYS A 18 39.14 5.63 -6.60
N GLY A 19 39.52 4.42 -6.19
CA GLY A 19 39.55 3.22 -7.04
C GLY A 19 38.16 2.67 -7.37
N VAL A 20 37.23 2.74 -6.42
CA VAL A 20 35.85 2.25 -6.61
C VAL A 20 35.03 3.14 -7.54
N VAL A 21 35.28 4.44 -7.56
CA VAL A 21 34.60 5.37 -8.48
C VAL A 21 35.07 5.20 -9.94
N ALA A 22 36.30 4.75 -10.16
CA ALA A 22 36.85 4.51 -11.50
C ALA A 22 36.37 3.18 -12.12
N VAL A 23 35.98 2.18 -11.32
CA VAL A 23 35.52 0.87 -11.81
C VAL A 23 34.04 0.85 -12.20
N MET A 24 33.23 1.82 -11.75
CA MET A 24 31.80 1.92 -12.13
C MET A 24 31.53 2.60 -13.49
N LEU A 25 32.56 3.06 -14.20
CA LEU A 25 32.41 3.75 -15.49
C LEU A 25 32.77 2.92 -16.73
N THR A 26 33.19 1.65 -16.57
CA THR A 26 33.55 0.78 -17.71
C THR A 26 33.08 -0.66 -17.50
N GLY A 27 31.79 -0.90 -17.56
CA GLY A 27 31.24 -2.25 -17.50
C GLY A 27 30.33 -2.57 -18.66
N SER A 28 30.88 -3.15 -19.73
CA SER A 28 30.11 -3.79 -20.79
C SER A 28 29.83 -5.25 -20.44
N THR A 29 28.57 -5.64 -20.53
CA THR A 29 28.11 -7.02 -20.33
C THR A 29 28.28 -7.88 -21.57
N PRO A 30 28.69 -9.13 -21.48
CA PRO A 30 28.64 -10.07 -22.58
C PRO A 30 27.30 -10.83 -22.58
N SER A 31 26.68 -10.90 -23.74
CA SER A 31 25.52 -11.73 -24.05
C SER A 31 25.95 -13.18 -24.25
N ALA A 32 25.24 -14.11 -23.61
CA ALA A 32 25.37 -15.54 -23.91
C ALA A 32 24.12 -15.99 -24.70
N THR A 33 24.36 -16.49 -25.88
CA THR A 33 23.39 -17.18 -26.74
C THR A 33 23.40 -18.67 -26.38
N ALA A 34 22.24 -19.23 -26.15
CA ALA A 34 22.05 -20.70 -26.13
C ALA A 34 21.02 -21.09 -27.17
N GLU A 35 21.44 -21.80 -28.19
CA GLU A 35 20.58 -22.49 -29.16
C GLU A 35 20.11 -23.82 -28.60
N GLY A 36 18.84 -24.14 -28.75
CA GLY A 36 18.26 -25.46 -28.52
C GLY A 36 16.96 -25.63 -29.28
N SER A 37 17.06 -26.30 -30.43
CA SER A 37 15.93 -26.66 -31.29
C SER A 37 15.18 -27.87 -30.74
N THR A 38 13.84 -27.81 -30.67
CA THR A 38 13.00 -29.02 -30.71
C THR A 38 11.76 -28.82 -31.58
N ASP A 39 11.66 -29.74 -32.55
CA ASP A 39 10.60 -29.88 -33.53
C ASP A 39 9.25 -30.19 -32.85
N ARG A 40 8.22 -29.40 -33.09
CA ARG A 40 6.84 -29.75 -32.74
C ARG A 40 5.91 -29.72 -33.96
N THR A 41 5.34 -30.85 -34.20
CA THR A 41 4.35 -31.13 -35.28
C THR A 41 3.03 -30.40 -35.06
N SER A 42 2.54 -29.79 -36.12
CA SER A 42 1.31 -28.98 -36.21
C SER A 42 0.04 -29.80 -36.01
N ILE A 43 -0.87 -29.32 -35.15
CA ILE A 43 -2.26 -29.74 -35.01
C ILE A 43 -3.17 -28.69 -35.67
N PRO A 44 -4.16 -29.06 -36.50
CA PRO A 44 -5.01 -28.11 -37.22
C PRO A 44 -6.03 -27.42 -36.31
N SER A 45 -6.12 -26.11 -36.43
CA SER A 45 -7.07 -25.25 -35.70
C SER A 45 -8.44 -25.23 -36.38
N ASN A 46 -9.44 -25.78 -35.72
CA ASN A 46 -10.85 -25.47 -35.99
C ASN A 46 -11.35 -24.59 -34.82
N ARG A 47 -11.31 -23.28 -34.99
CA ARG A 47 -11.91 -22.32 -34.04
C ARG A 47 -13.08 -21.62 -34.74
N SER A 48 -14.30 -21.94 -34.30
CA SER A 48 -15.49 -21.19 -34.68
C SER A 48 -15.56 -19.88 -33.91
N ALA A 49 -15.94 -18.81 -34.61
CA ALA A 49 -16.12 -17.47 -34.07
C ALA A 49 -17.03 -17.45 -32.82
N LEU A 50 -16.53 -16.98 -31.69
CA LEU A 50 -17.32 -16.73 -30.49
C LEU A 50 -18.13 -15.45 -30.68
N SER A 51 -19.44 -15.59 -30.78
CA SER A 51 -20.37 -14.44 -30.74
C SER A 51 -20.31 -13.73 -29.40
N GLN A 52 -20.25 -12.40 -29.46
CA GLN A 52 -20.39 -11.54 -28.29
C GLN A 52 -21.72 -11.81 -27.58
N THR A 53 -21.68 -12.47 -26.44
CA THR A 53 -22.82 -12.56 -25.54
C THR A 53 -22.64 -11.49 -24.48
N SER A 54 -23.58 -10.56 -24.45
CA SER A 54 -23.63 -9.47 -23.47
C SER A 54 -23.55 -10.00 -22.03
N LEU A 55 -22.55 -9.56 -21.29
CA LEU A 55 -22.42 -9.77 -19.85
C LEU A 55 -23.51 -8.94 -19.14
N THR A 56 -24.59 -9.57 -18.74
CA THR A 56 -25.58 -8.99 -17.83
C THR A 56 -25.15 -9.28 -16.39
N ASN A 57 -24.84 -8.22 -15.67
CA ASN A 57 -24.52 -8.03 -14.24
C ASN A 57 -23.07 -7.61 -13.97
N THR A 58 -22.57 -6.60 -14.65
CA THR A 58 -21.50 -5.75 -14.14
C THR A 58 -22.16 -4.46 -13.65
N SER A 59 -22.01 -4.16 -12.36
CA SER A 59 -22.30 -2.84 -11.83
C SER A 59 -21.56 -1.79 -12.70
N LEU A 60 -22.28 -0.77 -13.17
CA LEU A 60 -21.69 0.31 -13.97
C LEU A 60 -20.52 0.95 -13.23
N GLU A 61 -19.43 1.23 -13.94
CA GLU A 61 -18.38 2.09 -13.44
C GLU A 61 -18.90 3.53 -13.36
N TYR A 62 -18.41 4.33 -12.40
CA TYR A 62 -18.89 5.70 -12.20
C TYR A 62 -18.79 6.58 -13.47
N ALA A 63 -17.73 6.44 -14.26
CA ALA A 63 -17.56 7.17 -15.51
C ALA A 63 -18.65 6.84 -16.53
N SER A 64 -19.00 5.57 -16.68
CA SER A 64 -20.09 5.12 -17.56
C SER A 64 -21.45 5.60 -17.05
N TYR A 65 -21.67 5.52 -15.73
CA TYR A 65 -22.88 6.05 -15.11
C TYR A 65 -23.09 7.55 -15.42
N LEU A 66 -22.05 8.37 -15.29
CA LEU A 66 -22.14 9.80 -15.60
C LEU A 66 -22.46 10.06 -17.06
N GLN A 67 -21.93 9.27 -18.01
CA GLN A 67 -22.23 9.40 -19.45
C GLN A 67 -23.70 9.11 -19.76
N ASP A 68 -24.29 8.15 -19.05
CA ASP A 68 -25.69 7.72 -19.25
C ASP A 68 -26.70 8.60 -18.49
N CYS A 69 -26.25 9.54 -17.63
CA CYS A 69 -27.14 10.43 -16.92
C CYS A 69 -27.94 11.36 -17.86
N PRO A 70 -29.24 11.58 -17.62
CA PRO A 70 -30.09 12.46 -18.45
C PRO A 70 -29.58 13.88 -18.53
N THR A 71 -28.81 14.33 -17.55
CA THR A 71 -28.20 15.69 -17.52
C THR A 71 -26.89 15.62 -16.72
N HIS A 72 -25.94 16.48 -17.09
CA HIS A 72 -24.73 16.73 -16.33
C HIS A 72 -24.80 17.97 -15.45
N GLN A 73 -25.99 18.56 -15.31
CA GLN A 73 -26.18 19.75 -14.48
C GLN A 73 -26.47 19.36 -13.04
N PHE A 74 -25.73 19.98 -12.13
CA PHE A 74 -26.00 19.88 -10.70
C PHE A 74 -27.25 20.65 -10.33
N SER A 75 -28.02 20.08 -9.40
CA SER A 75 -29.18 20.75 -8.85
C SER A 75 -28.77 21.95 -7.98
N SER A 76 -29.54 23.02 -8.06
CA SER A 76 -29.36 24.14 -7.13
C SER A 76 -29.93 23.88 -5.73
N GLU A 77 -30.66 22.79 -5.55
CA GLU A 77 -31.25 22.36 -4.28
C GLU A 77 -30.14 21.81 -3.34
N THR A 78 -30.35 21.97 -2.06
CA THR A 78 -29.56 21.32 -1.00
C THR A 78 -30.54 20.57 -0.13
N ILE A 79 -30.37 19.25 -0.05
CA ILE A 79 -31.23 18.37 0.73
C ILE A 79 -30.42 17.88 1.93
N SER A 80 -30.90 18.15 3.13
CA SER A 80 -30.34 17.70 4.40
C SER A 80 -31.31 16.69 5.00
N ILE A 81 -30.84 15.46 5.22
CA ILE A 81 -31.63 14.34 5.70
C ILE A 81 -31.09 13.95 7.09
N PRO A 82 -31.78 14.32 8.19
CA PRO A 82 -31.38 13.87 9.52
C PRO A 82 -31.66 12.36 9.65
N VAL A 83 -30.68 11.61 10.12
CA VAL A 83 -30.75 10.12 10.22
C VAL A 83 -30.69 9.65 11.66
N GLU A 84 -29.72 10.13 12.45
CA GLU A 84 -29.46 9.75 13.86
C GLU A 84 -29.42 8.20 14.09
N ALA A 85 -28.79 7.48 13.16
CA ALA A 85 -28.70 6.01 13.20
C ALA A 85 -27.30 5.54 13.62
N LYS A 86 -27.26 4.61 14.58
CA LYS A 86 -26.02 3.90 14.93
C LYS A 86 -25.90 2.66 14.07
N LEU A 87 -24.91 2.62 13.21
CA LEU A 87 -24.58 1.46 12.40
C LEU A 87 -23.52 0.61 13.10
N ASP A 88 -23.91 -0.60 13.53
CA ASP A 88 -23.03 -1.56 14.20
C ASP A 88 -23.38 -3.01 13.79
N SER A 89 -22.91 -4.01 14.54
CA SER A 89 -23.20 -5.42 14.24
C SER A 89 -24.65 -5.83 14.52
N GLU A 90 -25.37 -5.10 15.37
CA GLU A 90 -26.76 -5.36 15.69
C GLU A 90 -27.71 -4.64 14.73
N ASN A 91 -27.31 -3.46 14.27
CA ASN A 91 -28.04 -2.61 13.34
C ASN A 91 -27.12 -2.24 12.18
N PRO A 92 -26.90 -3.14 11.18
CA PRO A 92 -25.90 -2.90 10.12
C PRO A 92 -26.37 -1.90 9.05
N GLU A 93 -27.66 -1.62 8.96
CA GLU A 93 -28.27 -0.82 7.90
C GLU A 93 -29.28 0.19 8.47
N CYS A 94 -29.41 1.33 7.80
CA CYS A 94 -30.52 2.28 8.00
C CYS A 94 -31.08 2.70 6.67
N GLU A 95 -32.39 2.96 6.63
CA GLU A 95 -33.15 3.37 5.46
C GLU A 95 -33.99 4.59 5.78
N VAL A 96 -34.00 5.60 4.89
CA VAL A 96 -34.72 6.87 5.09
C VAL A 96 -35.30 7.37 3.77
N ASP A 97 -36.59 7.74 3.80
CA ASP A 97 -37.27 8.42 2.69
C ASP A 97 -36.99 9.91 2.70
N PHE A 98 -36.82 10.49 1.51
CA PHE A 98 -36.63 11.92 1.32
C PHE A 98 -37.28 12.43 0.01
N GLU A 99 -37.45 13.73 -0.12
CA GLU A 99 -38.11 14.34 -1.27
C GLU A 99 -37.12 15.21 -2.05
N VAL A 100 -37.10 15.04 -3.38
CA VAL A 100 -36.32 15.82 -4.33
C VAL A 100 -37.27 16.77 -5.08
N GLN A 101 -37.06 18.08 -4.95
CA GLN A 101 -37.90 19.09 -5.62
C GLN A 101 -37.39 19.42 -7.03
N GLN A 102 -36.05 19.27 -7.27
CA GLN A 102 -35.42 19.60 -8.55
C GLN A 102 -34.57 18.45 -9.04
N ALA A 103 -34.93 17.88 -10.18
CA ALA A 103 -34.10 16.83 -10.82
C ALA A 103 -32.71 17.38 -11.20
N GLY A 104 -31.68 16.55 -11.02
CA GLY A 104 -30.29 16.90 -11.35
C GLY A 104 -29.26 16.00 -10.64
N LEU A 105 -28.00 16.36 -10.80
CA LEU A 105 -26.90 15.70 -10.06
C LEU A 105 -26.77 16.29 -8.65
N TYR A 106 -26.45 15.45 -7.70
CA TYR A 106 -26.17 15.77 -6.31
C TYR A 106 -24.93 15.04 -5.85
N ASN A 107 -23.99 15.74 -5.20
CA ASN A 107 -22.91 15.09 -4.48
C ASN A 107 -23.41 14.59 -3.12
N LEU A 108 -22.88 13.44 -2.69
CA LEU A 108 -23.21 12.80 -1.42
C LEU A 108 -22.21 13.22 -0.33
N GLY A 109 -22.71 13.76 0.77
CA GLY A 109 -21.95 14.09 1.97
C GLY A 109 -22.56 13.43 3.20
N LEU A 110 -21.72 13.02 4.15
CA LEU A 110 -22.15 12.43 5.41
C LEU A 110 -21.57 13.19 6.60
N ARG A 111 -22.44 13.50 7.56
CA ARG A 111 -22.06 13.90 8.91
C ARG A 111 -22.15 12.70 9.82
N TYR A 112 -21.03 12.35 10.47
CA TYR A 112 -20.94 11.13 11.26
C TYR A 112 -19.98 11.29 12.45
N THR A 113 -20.14 10.41 13.44
CA THR A 113 -19.20 10.23 14.54
C THR A 113 -18.70 8.80 14.52
N PRO A 114 -17.36 8.57 14.41
CA PRO A 114 -16.80 7.23 14.53
C PRO A 114 -17.18 6.58 15.87
N ALA A 115 -17.55 5.32 15.88
CA ALA A 115 -17.71 4.54 17.11
C ALA A 115 -16.44 3.72 17.41
N LYS A 116 -16.27 3.27 18.64
CA LYS A 116 -15.12 2.44 19.04
C LYS A 116 -15.00 1.20 18.15
N GLY A 117 -13.82 0.95 17.61
CA GLY A 117 -13.56 -0.13 16.66
C GLY A 117 -12.10 -0.58 16.64
N THR A 118 -11.63 -1.08 15.50
CA THR A 118 -10.25 -1.56 15.29
C THR A 118 -9.29 -0.47 14.83
N GLY A 119 -9.81 0.74 14.53
CA GLY A 119 -9.02 1.88 14.05
C GLY A 119 -8.86 1.91 12.52
N GLN A 120 -9.59 1.07 11.78
CA GLN A 120 -9.68 1.14 10.32
C GLN A 120 -10.74 2.18 9.91
N ASN A 121 -10.67 2.65 8.67
CA ASN A 121 -11.69 3.54 8.12
C ASN A 121 -13.07 2.89 8.15
N ILE A 122 -14.09 3.71 8.36
CA ILE A 122 -15.49 3.31 8.26
C ILE A 122 -15.76 3.02 6.77
N ARG A 123 -16.38 1.87 6.48
CA ARG A 123 -16.80 1.53 5.11
C ARG A 123 -18.28 1.34 5.07
N LEU A 124 -18.90 1.98 4.07
CA LEU A 124 -20.34 2.02 3.90
C LEU A 124 -20.71 1.67 2.45
N ALA A 125 -21.78 0.90 2.27
CA ALA A 125 -22.49 0.79 1.01
C ALA A 125 -23.69 1.72 1.03
N VAL A 126 -23.93 2.43 -0.07
CA VAL A 126 -25.05 3.36 -0.21
C VAL A 126 -25.87 2.99 -1.43
N ARG A 127 -27.17 2.86 -1.24
CA ARG A 127 -28.13 2.54 -2.31
C ARG A 127 -29.24 3.55 -2.35
N PHE A 128 -29.69 3.87 -3.53
CA PHE A 128 -30.85 4.72 -3.79
C PHE A 128 -31.95 3.87 -4.42
N ASP A 129 -33.17 3.95 -3.88
CA ASP A 129 -34.33 3.19 -4.32
C ASP A 129 -34.05 1.67 -4.41
N GLY A 130 -33.29 1.15 -3.46
CA GLY A 130 -32.92 -0.26 -3.31
C GLY A 130 -31.81 -0.74 -4.25
N ALA A 131 -31.16 0.15 -5.03
CA ALA A 131 -30.08 -0.22 -5.94
C ALA A 131 -28.87 0.70 -5.82
N SER A 132 -27.65 0.16 -6.03
CA SER A 132 -26.46 0.99 -6.24
C SER A 132 -26.42 1.49 -7.68
N ALA A 133 -26.30 2.80 -7.86
CA ALA A 133 -26.23 3.38 -9.20
C ALA A 133 -24.93 2.99 -9.94
N TYR A 134 -23.85 2.78 -9.19
CA TYR A 134 -22.54 2.31 -9.69
C TYR A 134 -21.76 1.61 -8.57
N SER A 135 -20.76 0.84 -8.96
CA SER A 135 -20.00 -0.07 -8.05
C SER A 135 -19.32 0.62 -6.89
N ASP A 136 -18.83 1.84 -7.10
CA ASP A 136 -18.09 2.58 -6.07
C ASP A 136 -18.93 2.91 -4.83
N LEU A 137 -20.27 3.06 -4.99
CA LEU A 137 -21.18 3.28 -3.87
C LEU A 137 -21.28 2.10 -2.89
N GLU A 138 -20.89 0.89 -3.31
CA GLU A 138 -20.89 -0.29 -2.44
C GLU A 138 -19.71 -0.33 -1.46
N ASN A 139 -18.72 0.57 -1.59
CA ASN A 139 -17.52 0.56 -0.75
C ASN A 139 -16.94 1.96 -0.51
N LEU A 140 -17.77 2.88 -0.05
CA LEU A 140 -17.34 4.22 0.32
C LEU A 140 -16.51 4.18 1.60
N SER A 141 -15.41 4.93 1.63
CA SER A 141 -14.48 5.01 2.76
C SER A 141 -14.56 6.37 3.46
N PHE A 142 -14.77 6.37 4.78
CA PHE A 142 -14.81 7.56 5.61
C PHE A 142 -13.77 7.48 6.72
N PRO A 143 -12.94 8.52 6.93
CA PRO A 143 -11.85 8.50 7.87
C PRO A 143 -12.31 8.47 9.34
N ARG A 144 -11.46 7.93 10.20
CA ARG A 144 -11.49 8.12 11.64
C ARG A 144 -10.63 9.31 12.02
N LEU A 145 -10.82 9.83 13.20
CA LEU A 145 -10.17 11.05 13.64
C LEU A 145 -9.12 10.76 14.72
N TRP A 146 -7.94 11.36 14.58
CA TRP A 146 -6.79 11.09 15.41
C TRP A 146 -6.17 12.39 15.95
N ILE A 147 -5.76 12.35 17.22
CA ILE A 147 -5.04 13.43 17.89
C ILE A 147 -3.72 12.91 18.45
N ASN A 148 -2.74 13.79 18.64
CA ASN A 148 -1.52 13.46 19.35
C ASN A 148 -1.78 13.35 20.87
N GLU A 149 -1.20 12.33 21.52
CA GLU A 149 -1.01 12.38 22.97
C GLU A 149 -0.13 13.59 23.31
N LYS A 150 -0.37 14.22 24.47
CA LYS A 150 0.33 15.45 24.81
C LYS A 150 1.85 15.24 25.02
N GLY A 151 2.62 16.04 24.30
CA GLY A 151 4.08 16.17 24.43
C GLY A 151 4.86 15.06 23.70
N PHE A 152 6.13 15.36 23.40
CA PHE A 152 7.06 14.39 22.87
C PHE A 152 7.77 13.67 24.01
N ARG A 153 7.71 12.35 24.03
CA ARG A 153 8.48 11.52 24.94
C ARG A 153 9.93 11.45 24.44
N LYS A 154 10.90 11.20 25.33
CA LYS A 154 12.32 11.09 24.95
C LYS A 154 12.88 9.74 25.36
N THR A 155 13.53 9.07 24.41
CA THR A 155 14.28 7.83 24.68
C THR A 155 15.75 8.07 24.34
N SER A 156 16.63 7.95 25.31
CA SER A 156 18.08 8.16 25.15
C SER A 156 18.48 9.53 24.56
N GLY A 157 17.61 10.53 24.70
CA GLY A 157 17.79 11.88 24.17
C GLY A 157 17.12 12.14 22.81
N ASP A 158 16.68 11.11 22.11
CA ASP A 158 15.86 11.21 20.91
C ASP A 158 14.40 11.50 21.28
N GLU A 159 13.72 12.30 20.49
CA GLU A 159 12.28 12.53 20.63
C GLU A 159 11.53 11.42 19.89
N ASN A 160 10.54 10.86 20.57
CA ASN A 160 9.65 9.86 20.03
C ASN A 160 8.43 10.54 19.45
N ARG A 161 7.82 9.92 18.42
CA ARG A 161 6.53 10.38 17.91
C ARG A 161 5.47 10.30 19.01
N PRO A 162 4.54 11.26 19.07
CA PRO A 162 3.44 11.18 20.03
C PRO A 162 2.53 9.98 19.66
N THR A 163 2.08 9.27 20.68
CA THR A 163 1.06 8.22 20.51
C THR A 163 -0.19 8.84 19.88
N GLN A 164 -0.74 8.18 18.87
CA GLN A 164 -1.96 8.61 18.22
C GLN A 164 -3.17 8.07 18.97
N ILE A 165 -4.03 8.96 19.42
CA ILE A 165 -5.26 8.66 20.14
C ILE A 165 -6.44 8.92 19.22
N GLU A 166 -7.33 7.91 19.06
CA GLU A 166 -8.57 8.07 18.34
C GLU A 166 -9.51 9.01 19.11
N THR A 167 -10.15 9.92 18.39
CA THR A 167 -11.16 10.83 18.95
C THR A 167 -12.50 10.62 18.26
N TYR A 168 -13.57 10.63 19.06
CA TYR A 168 -14.93 10.39 18.60
C TYR A 168 -15.69 11.71 18.51
N GLN A 169 -15.26 12.54 17.55
CA GLN A 169 -15.88 13.84 17.29
C GLN A 169 -16.79 13.76 16.07
N ASP A 170 -17.83 14.59 16.08
CA ASP A 170 -18.68 14.84 14.92
C ASP A 170 -17.85 15.42 13.78
N THR A 171 -18.00 14.86 12.60
CA THR A 171 -17.28 15.30 11.40
C THR A 171 -18.16 15.18 10.18
N PHE A 172 -17.86 16.00 9.16
CA PHE A 172 -18.50 15.96 7.86
C PHE A 172 -17.48 15.61 6.77
N GLN A 173 -17.84 14.69 5.88
CA GLN A 173 -16.99 14.31 4.74
C GLN A 173 -17.86 14.07 3.51
N TRP A 174 -17.43 14.60 2.37
CA TRP A 174 -17.98 14.24 1.07
C TRP A 174 -17.52 12.84 0.67
N ALA A 175 -18.41 12.07 0.04
CA ALA A 175 -18.04 10.77 -0.51
C ALA A 175 -17.11 10.94 -1.72
N GLN A 176 -15.90 10.42 -1.64
CA GLN A 176 -14.85 10.61 -2.64
C GLN A 176 -14.27 9.28 -3.11
N ASN A 177 -13.72 9.28 -4.32
CA ASN A 177 -12.95 8.15 -4.81
C ASN A 177 -11.65 8.00 -4.01
N ALA A 178 -11.45 6.85 -3.36
CA ALA A 178 -10.29 6.61 -2.50
C ALA A 178 -8.95 6.63 -3.26
N LEU A 179 -8.96 6.29 -4.54
CA LEU A 179 -7.77 6.29 -5.40
C LEU A 179 -7.48 7.67 -6.02
N GLY A 180 -8.40 8.64 -5.89
CA GLY A 180 -8.26 9.98 -6.48
C GLY A 180 -8.42 10.01 -7.99
N LEU A 181 -9.17 9.07 -8.57
CA LEU A 181 -9.49 9.07 -10.01
C LEU A 181 -10.41 10.23 -10.41
N TYR A 182 -11.08 10.83 -9.44
CA TYR A 182 -11.96 11.98 -9.59
C TYR A 182 -11.61 13.00 -8.51
N ASP A 183 -11.37 14.26 -8.92
CA ASP A 183 -11.09 15.36 -7.97
C ASP A 183 -12.33 15.80 -7.19
N GLU A 184 -13.51 15.56 -7.76
CA GLU A 184 -14.80 15.92 -7.19
C GLU A 184 -15.41 14.75 -6.43
N PRO A 185 -16.23 15.03 -5.40
CA PRO A 185 -17.01 14.00 -4.73
C PRO A 185 -17.95 13.27 -5.69
N TYR A 186 -18.28 12.05 -5.35
CA TYR A 186 -19.25 11.26 -6.11
C TYR A 186 -20.60 11.95 -6.24
N ALA A 187 -21.16 11.87 -7.43
CA ALA A 187 -22.47 12.45 -7.75
C ALA A 187 -23.48 11.36 -8.09
N ILE A 188 -24.74 11.59 -7.77
CA ILE A 188 -25.88 10.76 -8.11
C ILE A 188 -26.93 11.61 -8.81
N TYR A 189 -27.53 11.09 -9.88
CA TYR A 189 -28.68 11.73 -10.54
C TYR A 189 -29.96 11.30 -9.84
N LEU A 190 -30.77 12.26 -9.44
CA LEU A 190 -32.05 12.05 -8.82
C LEU A 190 -33.14 12.80 -9.63
N GLU A 191 -34.25 12.12 -9.87
CA GLU A 191 -35.44 12.73 -10.44
C GLU A 191 -36.23 13.50 -9.39
N LYS A 192 -37.17 14.32 -9.84
CA LYS A 192 -38.08 14.96 -8.91
C LYS A 192 -39.07 13.92 -8.36
N GLY A 193 -39.15 13.80 -7.05
CA GLY A 193 -40.04 12.84 -6.38
C GLY A 193 -39.57 12.41 -5.02
N THR A 194 -40.23 11.40 -4.47
CA THR A 194 -39.85 10.74 -3.25
C THR A 194 -38.85 9.61 -3.58
N HIS A 195 -37.72 9.58 -2.89
CA HIS A 195 -36.67 8.58 -3.02
C HIS A 195 -36.36 7.99 -1.65
N THR A 196 -35.77 6.83 -1.67
CA THR A 196 -35.30 6.14 -0.45
C THR A 196 -33.77 5.99 -0.54
N ILE A 197 -33.05 6.36 0.52
CA ILE A 197 -31.61 6.09 0.66
C ILE A 197 -31.38 5.05 1.75
N SER A 198 -30.65 3.98 1.43
CA SER A 198 -30.17 3.03 2.43
C SER A 198 -28.65 3.13 2.57
N ILE A 199 -28.17 3.03 3.82
CA ILE A 199 -26.75 3.01 4.17
C ILE A 199 -26.49 1.75 4.97
N GLU A 200 -25.64 0.88 4.44
CA GLU A 200 -25.22 -0.36 5.06
C GLU A 200 -23.75 -0.27 5.49
N ARG A 201 -23.48 -0.68 6.72
CA ARG A 201 -22.13 -0.79 7.26
C ARG A 201 -21.43 -2.05 6.74
N THR A 202 -20.39 -1.89 5.96
CA THR A 202 -19.55 -3.01 5.49
C THR A 202 -18.33 -3.25 6.38
N ALA A 203 -17.79 -2.18 7.03
CA ALA A 203 -16.76 -2.32 8.05
C ALA A 203 -16.82 -1.17 9.04
N GLU A 204 -16.42 -1.44 10.28
CA GLU A 204 -16.36 -0.50 11.40
C GLU A 204 -17.73 0.16 11.74
N ALA A 205 -17.91 0.53 12.99
CA ALA A 205 -19.15 1.13 13.45
C ALA A 205 -19.08 2.66 13.43
N ALA A 206 -20.22 3.30 13.16
CA ALA A 206 -20.37 4.74 13.20
C ALA A 206 -21.79 5.16 13.59
N MET A 207 -21.94 6.37 14.13
CA MET A 207 -23.20 7.07 14.25
C MET A 207 -23.35 7.99 13.04
N ILE A 208 -24.34 7.78 12.21
CA ILE A 208 -24.67 8.69 11.11
C ILE A 208 -25.69 9.70 11.64
N GLN A 209 -25.36 10.98 11.57
CA GLN A 209 -26.26 12.06 12.02
C GLN A 209 -27.06 12.65 10.88
N GLU A 210 -26.43 12.87 9.74
CA GLU A 210 -27.04 13.60 8.62
C GLU A 210 -26.46 13.14 7.28
N ILE A 211 -27.30 13.06 6.28
CA ILE A 211 -26.93 12.89 4.87
C ILE A 211 -27.17 14.22 4.16
N THR A 212 -26.19 14.70 3.42
CA THR A 212 -26.31 15.92 2.62
C THR A 212 -26.23 15.55 1.14
N LEU A 213 -27.22 15.98 0.37
CA LEU A 213 -27.22 15.91 -1.11
C LEU A 213 -27.22 17.33 -1.65
N ALA A 214 -26.15 17.75 -2.33
CA ALA A 214 -25.98 19.10 -2.83
C ALA A 214 -24.89 19.19 -3.90
N ASP A 215 -24.85 20.27 -4.66
CA ASP A 215 -23.65 20.64 -5.43
C ASP A 215 -22.57 21.13 -4.46
N TRP A 216 -21.48 20.38 -4.33
CA TRP A 216 -20.39 20.68 -3.42
C TRP A 216 -19.64 21.98 -3.75
N LYS A 217 -19.71 22.43 -5.03
CA LYS A 217 -19.10 23.68 -5.50
C LYS A 217 -19.97 24.91 -5.22
N LYS A 218 -21.25 24.72 -4.93
CA LYS A 218 -22.24 25.82 -4.80
C LYS A 218 -21.79 26.94 -3.86
N ASN A 219 -21.10 26.59 -2.80
CA ASN A 219 -20.69 27.53 -1.76
C ASN A 219 -19.20 27.93 -1.88
N ILE A 220 -18.50 27.57 -2.96
CA ILE A 220 -17.11 27.95 -3.18
C ILE A 220 -17.10 29.25 -4.01
N PRO A 221 -16.75 30.40 -3.41
CA PRO A 221 -16.71 31.66 -4.14
C PRO A 221 -15.52 31.75 -5.09
N SER A 222 -15.55 32.67 -6.03
CA SER A 222 -14.35 33.11 -6.73
C SER A 222 -13.42 33.83 -5.76
N TYR A 223 -12.11 33.90 -6.06
CA TYR A 223 -11.15 34.62 -5.20
C TYR A 223 -11.53 36.12 -5.05
N SER A 224 -12.05 36.76 -6.09
CA SER A 224 -12.52 38.13 -6.04
C SER A 224 -13.73 38.32 -5.10
N ASP A 225 -14.70 37.40 -5.14
CA ASP A 225 -15.86 37.43 -4.28
C ASP A 225 -15.51 37.17 -2.82
N TYR A 226 -14.55 36.22 -2.60
CA TYR A 226 -13.99 35.95 -1.29
C TYR A 226 -13.36 37.20 -0.67
N LEU A 227 -12.51 37.90 -1.42
CA LEU A 227 -11.90 39.17 -0.92
C LEU A 227 -12.92 40.25 -0.65
N ALA A 228 -13.99 40.31 -1.43
CA ALA A 228 -15.07 41.29 -1.27
C ALA A 228 -15.95 41.01 -0.05
N SER A 229 -15.96 39.79 0.47
CA SER A 229 -16.80 39.38 1.61
C SER A 229 -16.29 39.85 2.97
N PHE A 230 -15.06 40.36 3.04
CA PHE A 230 -14.43 40.79 4.29
C PHE A 230 -14.08 42.31 4.27
N GLU A 231 -14.05 42.91 5.46
CA GLU A 231 -13.47 44.23 5.61
C GLU A 231 -11.99 44.21 5.33
N LYS A 232 -11.44 45.25 4.66
CA LYS A 232 -10.02 45.28 4.23
C LYS A 232 -9.10 45.64 5.40
N THR A 233 -8.86 44.71 6.29
CA THR A 233 -7.87 44.82 7.37
C THR A 233 -6.75 43.85 7.12
N ASP A 234 -5.56 44.37 6.76
CA ASP A 234 -4.35 43.54 6.62
C ASP A 234 -3.73 43.31 8.00
N ALA A 235 -3.37 42.08 8.34
CA ALA A 235 -2.61 41.77 9.54
C ALA A 235 -1.17 42.31 9.43
N THR A 236 -0.54 42.65 10.55
CA THR A 236 0.79 43.23 10.57
C THR A 236 1.87 42.36 11.23
N ASN A 237 1.45 41.32 11.98
CA ASN A 237 2.36 40.38 12.61
C ASN A 237 2.63 39.17 11.72
N VAL A 238 3.79 38.56 11.89
CA VAL A 238 4.14 37.26 11.31
C VAL A 238 3.75 36.18 12.31
N VAL A 239 3.02 35.18 11.89
CA VAL A 239 2.70 33.99 12.71
C VAL A 239 3.33 32.77 12.06
N VAL A 240 3.94 31.91 12.85
CA VAL A 240 4.54 30.64 12.42
C VAL A 240 3.81 29.51 13.13
N ILE A 241 3.31 28.57 12.34
CA ILE A 241 2.71 27.32 12.85
C ILE A 241 3.68 26.21 12.48
N GLU A 242 4.21 25.52 13.49
CA GLU A 242 5.08 24.36 13.28
C GLU A 242 4.22 23.19 12.81
N ALA A 243 4.66 22.49 11.77
CA ALA A 243 3.82 21.47 11.11
C ALA A 243 3.60 20.23 11.97
N GLU A 244 4.55 19.91 12.86
CA GLU A 244 4.44 18.82 13.83
C GLU A 244 3.32 19.00 14.86
N ASP A 245 2.81 20.23 15.02
CA ASP A 245 1.75 20.59 15.96
C ASP A 245 0.32 20.41 15.37
N ALA A 246 0.15 19.55 14.37
CA ALA A 246 -1.18 19.23 13.83
C ALA A 246 -2.13 18.76 14.94
N VAL A 247 -3.30 19.41 15.05
CA VAL A 247 -4.26 19.21 16.14
C VAL A 247 -5.26 18.07 15.87
N LEU A 248 -5.55 17.78 14.61
CA LEU A 248 -6.49 16.71 14.19
C LEU A 248 -6.05 16.12 12.84
N LYS A 249 -6.26 14.83 12.66
CA LYS A 249 -5.82 14.09 11.48
C LYS A 249 -6.84 13.05 11.09
N SER A 250 -6.92 12.76 9.78
CA SER A 250 -7.81 11.76 9.19
C SER A 250 -7.28 10.33 9.27
N ASP A 251 -6.01 10.15 9.62
CA ASP A 251 -5.37 8.84 9.60
C ASP A 251 -4.37 8.72 10.76
N ARG A 252 -4.28 7.52 11.36
CA ARG A 252 -3.34 7.21 12.44
C ARG A 252 -1.87 7.30 11.99
N THR A 253 -1.60 7.02 10.73
CA THR A 253 -0.25 7.03 10.16
C THR A 253 0.28 8.45 9.98
N LEU A 254 -0.60 9.45 9.81
CA LEU A 254 -0.23 10.84 9.71
C LEU A 254 0.42 11.31 11.02
N ALA A 255 1.74 11.42 11.02
CA ALA A 255 2.49 11.72 12.21
C ALA A 255 3.58 12.78 11.98
N ALA A 256 3.96 13.43 13.05
CA ALA A 256 5.15 14.25 13.10
C ALA A 256 6.40 13.40 12.84
N THR A 257 7.35 13.94 12.10
CA THR A 257 8.59 13.25 11.66
C THR A 257 9.82 14.09 12.01
N ALA A 258 11.01 13.56 11.75
CA ALA A 258 12.26 14.25 12.01
C ALA A 258 13.11 14.31 10.74
N ASP A 259 13.43 15.49 10.26
CA ASP A 259 14.49 15.69 9.27
C ASP A 259 15.79 16.08 9.98
N MET A 260 16.76 15.16 9.99
CA MET A 260 18.10 15.35 10.53
C MET A 260 19.11 15.77 9.45
N THR A 261 18.66 16.05 8.22
CA THR A 261 19.55 16.30 7.10
C THR A 261 19.78 17.77 6.81
N ASN A 262 18.91 18.65 7.31
CA ASN A 262 18.96 20.07 6.99
C ASN A 262 19.18 20.95 8.23
N ALA A 263 20.23 21.77 8.19
CA ALA A 263 20.56 22.72 9.26
C ALA A 263 19.51 23.82 9.48
N GLY A 264 18.59 24.01 8.54
CA GLY A 264 17.51 25.00 8.60
C GLY A 264 16.33 24.61 9.48
N MET A 265 16.23 23.31 9.83
CA MET A 265 15.16 22.80 10.68
C MET A 265 15.23 23.36 12.11
N SER A 266 14.12 23.32 12.84
CA SER A 266 14.04 23.73 14.23
C SER A 266 12.93 22.94 14.95
N PRO A 267 13.29 22.17 15.99
CA PRO A 267 14.65 21.93 16.49
C PRO A 267 15.48 21.04 15.53
N VAL A 268 16.80 21.13 15.58
CA VAL A 268 17.70 20.25 14.84
C VAL A 268 18.92 19.86 15.67
N SER A 269 19.33 18.60 15.60
CA SER A 269 20.56 18.10 16.19
C SER A 269 21.34 17.26 15.18
N ALA A 270 22.66 17.28 15.25
CA ALA A 270 23.53 16.47 14.41
C ALA A 270 23.63 15.01 14.86
N ASP A 271 23.30 14.72 16.13
CA ASP A 271 23.45 13.42 16.79
C ASP A 271 22.14 12.83 17.32
N ARG A 272 21.05 13.61 17.37
CA ARG A 272 19.77 13.20 17.97
C ARG A 272 18.62 13.40 17.01
N ARG A 273 17.65 12.50 17.07
CA ARG A 273 16.38 12.64 16.38
C ARG A 273 15.48 13.59 17.17
N LEU A 274 15.20 14.77 16.61
CA LEU A 274 14.25 15.73 17.14
C LEU A 274 13.10 15.87 16.14
N ILE A 275 11.87 15.86 16.65
CA ILE A 275 10.66 16.00 15.82
C ILE A 275 10.59 17.45 15.34
N ASN A 276 10.51 17.66 14.02
CA ASN A 276 10.59 18.99 13.41
C ASN A 276 9.96 19.09 12.01
N SER A 277 9.16 18.10 11.63
CA SER A 277 8.42 18.10 10.36
C SER A 277 7.20 17.20 10.46
N PHE A 278 6.36 17.21 9.43
CA PHE A 278 5.13 16.44 9.35
C PHE A 278 4.97 15.79 7.97
N GLY A 279 4.44 14.57 7.93
CA GLY A 279 4.05 13.89 6.72
C GLY A 279 5.15 13.02 6.12
N LYS A 280 5.87 13.47 5.08
CA LYS A 280 6.87 12.72 4.33
C LYS A 280 6.26 11.45 3.71
N ASP A 281 6.78 10.27 4.02
CA ASP A 281 6.35 8.97 3.50
C ASP A 281 5.01 8.48 4.09
N TYR A 282 4.46 9.21 5.06
CA TYR A 282 3.20 8.89 5.75
C TYR A 282 2.01 9.72 5.29
N TRP A 283 2.22 10.70 4.41
CA TRP A 283 1.18 11.57 3.85
C TRP A 283 1.15 11.45 2.33
N THR A 284 0.75 10.28 1.84
CA THR A 284 0.90 9.89 0.43
C THR A 284 -0.40 9.52 -0.26
N THR A 285 -1.49 9.33 0.48
CA THR A 285 -2.75 8.78 -0.03
C THR A 285 -3.79 9.88 -0.22
N ASN A 286 -4.56 9.79 -1.31
CA ASN A 286 -5.67 10.70 -1.59
C ASN A 286 -6.69 10.72 -0.44
N GLY A 287 -7.18 11.90 -0.08
CA GLY A 287 -8.14 12.10 1.01
C GLY A 287 -7.53 12.14 2.42
N GLN A 288 -6.22 11.87 2.59
CA GLN A 288 -5.55 12.08 3.88
C GLN A 288 -5.42 13.58 4.18
N TRP A 289 -5.84 14.00 5.36
CA TRP A 289 -5.75 15.41 5.77
C TRP A 289 -5.24 15.59 7.19
N ALA A 290 -4.62 16.75 7.41
CA ALA A 290 -4.20 17.22 8.71
C ALA A 290 -4.65 18.67 8.94
N MET A 291 -4.97 19.00 10.18
CA MET A 291 -5.55 20.27 10.61
C MET A 291 -4.61 20.94 11.62
N TRP A 292 -4.40 22.23 11.43
CA TRP A 292 -3.69 23.12 12.34
C TRP A 292 -4.60 24.21 12.83
N ARG A 293 -4.34 24.74 14.03
CA ARG A 293 -5.07 25.85 14.60
C ARG A 293 -4.24 27.13 14.50
N VAL A 294 -4.88 28.21 14.10
CA VAL A 294 -4.26 29.54 14.13
C VAL A 294 -4.03 29.93 15.59
N PRO A 295 -2.78 30.27 16.01
CA PRO A 295 -2.44 30.60 17.38
C PRO A 295 -3.20 31.81 17.92
N ASP A 296 -3.33 31.85 19.25
CA ASP A 296 -4.09 32.90 19.95
C ASP A 296 -3.40 34.30 19.89
N ASP A 297 -2.12 34.36 19.54
CA ASP A 297 -1.35 35.60 19.32
C ASP A 297 -1.43 36.16 17.90
N ALA A 298 -2.13 35.47 16.99
CA ALA A 298 -2.45 35.99 15.66
C ALA A 298 -3.38 37.18 15.74
N GLN A 299 -3.24 38.12 14.80
CA GLN A 299 -4.18 39.24 14.64
C GLN A 299 -5.30 38.83 13.67
N GLU A 300 -6.50 39.30 13.90
CA GLU A 300 -7.57 39.17 12.93
C GLU A 300 -7.30 40.02 11.70
N GLY A 301 -7.31 39.46 10.51
CA GLY A 301 -7.08 40.16 9.25
C GLY A 301 -6.58 39.29 8.11
N PHE A 302 -6.23 39.91 6.99
CA PHE A 302 -5.68 39.24 5.83
C PHE A 302 -4.21 38.91 6.02
N TYR A 303 -3.88 37.65 5.82
CA TYR A 303 -2.52 37.10 5.74
C TYR A 303 -2.23 36.54 4.36
N THR A 304 -0.99 36.56 3.95
CA THR A 304 -0.49 35.75 2.85
C THR A 304 0.03 34.43 3.40
N LEU A 305 -0.49 33.32 2.87
CA LEU A 305 -0.13 31.98 3.30
C LEU A 305 1.11 31.48 2.55
N ALA A 306 2.09 30.95 3.27
CA ALA A 306 3.22 30.29 2.68
C ALA A 306 3.57 29.00 3.46
N PHE A 307 4.10 28.01 2.74
CA PHE A 307 4.46 26.71 3.28
C PHE A 307 5.94 26.46 3.09
N ARG A 308 6.67 26.12 4.15
CA ARG A 308 7.99 25.54 4.00
C ARG A 308 7.84 24.03 3.85
N ALA A 309 8.04 23.56 2.63
CA ALA A 309 7.73 22.20 2.23
C ALA A 309 8.83 21.56 1.39
N LYS A 310 8.84 20.23 1.35
CA LYS A 310 9.71 19.40 0.51
C LYS A 310 8.90 18.24 -0.06
N GLN A 311 8.94 18.06 -1.37
CA GLN A 311 8.36 16.91 -2.05
C GLN A 311 9.49 16.17 -2.77
N SER A 312 10.06 15.15 -2.15
CA SER A 312 11.18 14.37 -2.68
C SER A 312 10.83 12.89 -2.94
N GLY A 313 9.61 12.46 -2.59
CA GLY A 313 9.18 11.06 -2.70
C GLY A 313 8.72 10.69 -4.11
N ALA A 314 7.97 11.56 -4.78
CA ALA A 314 7.44 11.28 -6.13
C ALA A 314 8.26 12.03 -7.18
N VAL A 315 9.27 11.34 -7.74
CA VAL A 315 10.26 11.94 -8.65
C VAL A 315 9.63 12.42 -9.95
N GLY A 316 9.83 13.69 -10.27
CA GLY A 316 9.34 14.32 -11.50
C GLY A 316 7.82 14.54 -11.52
N THR A 317 7.13 14.43 -10.38
CA THR A 317 5.69 14.72 -10.29
C THR A 317 5.42 15.92 -9.38
N THR A 318 4.26 16.54 -9.56
CA THR A 318 3.73 17.56 -8.66
C THR A 318 2.64 16.92 -7.82
N THR A 319 2.68 17.11 -6.51
CA THR A 319 1.61 16.68 -5.60
C THR A 319 0.73 17.85 -5.23
N PHE A 320 -0.53 17.59 -4.89
CA PHE A 320 -1.50 18.63 -4.66
C PHE A 320 -2.09 18.53 -3.25
N ARG A 321 -2.52 19.69 -2.73
CA ARG A 321 -3.27 19.78 -1.48
C ARG A 321 -4.47 20.70 -1.67
N ARG A 322 -5.61 20.28 -1.12
CA ARG A 322 -6.82 21.10 -1.01
C ARG A 322 -6.81 21.78 0.33
N LEU A 323 -7.04 23.10 0.31
CA LEU A 323 -7.01 23.93 1.52
C LEU A 323 -8.43 24.18 2.01
N TYR A 324 -8.61 23.95 3.31
CA TYR A 324 -9.83 24.37 4.00
C TYR A 324 -9.50 25.35 5.13
N VAL A 325 -10.40 26.32 5.32
CA VAL A 325 -10.42 27.20 6.50
C VAL A 325 -11.74 26.96 7.21
N ASN A 326 -11.68 26.57 8.48
CA ASN A 326 -12.86 26.21 9.28
C ASN A 326 -13.78 25.17 8.58
N GLY A 327 -13.18 24.20 7.89
CA GLY A 327 -13.88 23.13 7.18
C GLY A 327 -14.48 23.52 5.82
N LEU A 328 -14.30 24.76 5.36
CA LEU A 328 -14.79 25.24 4.07
C LEU A 328 -13.63 25.58 3.13
N ILE A 329 -13.79 25.33 1.84
CA ILE A 329 -12.85 25.79 0.82
C ILE A 329 -13.03 27.28 0.65
N PRO A 330 -12.01 28.12 0.88
CA PRO A 330 -12.18 29.56 0.93
C PRO A 330 -12.50 30.18 -0.44
N PHE A 331 -11.93 29.66 -1.51
CA PHE A 331 -12.14 30.09 -2.90
C PHE A 331 -11.72 29.00 -3.90
N GLY A 332 -12.08 29.13 -5.15
CA GLY A 332 -11.92 28.10 -6.17
C GLY A 332 -10.50 27.58 -6.33
N GLU A 333 -9.49 28.44 -6.33
CA GLU A 333 -8.09 28.12 -6.53
C GLU A 333 -7.48 27.36 -5.32
N ALA A 334 -8.07 27.49 -4.14
CA ALA A 334 -7.68 26.77 -2.94
C ALA A 334 -7.98 25.25 -3.00
N ARG A 335 -8.74 24.79 -4.00
CA ARG A 335 -9.01 23.37 -4.22
C ARG A 335 -7.79 22.57 -4.62
N CYS A 336 -6.77 23.21 -5.22
CA CYS A 336 -5.64 22.50 -5.80
C CYS A 336 -4.35 23.30 -5.70
N LEU A 337 -3.69 23.25 -4.54
CA LEU A 337 -2.39 23.89 -4.30
C LEU A 337 -1.27 22.94 -4.73
N ALA A 338 -0.43 23.36 -5.67
CA ALA A 338 0.59 22.54 -6.31
C ALA A 338 1.93 22.58 -5.58
N PHE A 339 2.46 21.44 -5.19
CA PHE A 339 3.78 21.27 -4.58
C PHE A 339 4.68 20.49 -5.55
N PRO A 340 5.57 21.18 -6.30
CA PRO A 340 6.43 20.54 -7.29
C PRO A 340 7.52 19.69 -6.63
N TYR A 341 8.04 18.73 -7.40
CA TYR A 341 9.17 17.91 -6.97
C TYR A 341 10.39 18.78 -6.61
N ALA A 342 10.90 18.59 -5.41
CA ALA A 342 12.10 19.25 -4.92
C ALA A 342 12.80 18.38 -3.85
N THR A 343 14.11 18.20 -3.99
CA THR A 343 14.94 17.48 -3.01
C THR A 343 15.37 18.36 -1.85
N GLN A 344 15.22 19.68 -1.99
CA GLN A 344 15.55 20.68 -0.98
C GLN A 344 14.27 21.33 -0.44
N TRP A 345 14.34 21.86 0.78
CA TRP A 345 13.26 22.62 1.38
C TRP A 345 13.01 23.91 0.60
N GLN A 346 11.76 24.21 0.32
CA GLN A 346 11.31 25.39 -0.39
C GLN A 346 10.23 26.12 0.39
N ASN A 347 10.20 27.44 0.28
CA ASN A 347 9.06 28.24 0.71
C ASN A 347 8.15 28.47 -0.49
N ILE A 348 6.94 27.95 -0.44
CA ILE A 348 5.96 27.97 -1.52
C ILE A 348 4.83 28.93 -1.13
N GLN A 349 4.56 29.90 -1.98
CA GLN A 349 3.36 30.75 -1.93
C GLN A 349 2.53 30.49 -3.18
N PHE A 350 1.22 30.62 -3.06
CA PHE A 350 0.29 30.38 -4.15
C PHE A 350 -0.36 31.69 -4.61
N GLY A 351 -0.57 31.83 -5.91
CA GLY A 351 -1.16 32.97 -6.59
C GLY A 351 -0.46 33.24 -7.93
N GLU A 352 -1.17 33.80 -8.91
CA GLU A 352 -0.64 34.05 -10.26
C GLU A 352 0.19 35.33 -10.34
N GLU A 353 -0.40 36.49 -10.05
CA GLU A 353 0.28 37.80 -10.06
C GLU A 353 0.75 38.24 -8.66
N SER A 354 0.06 37.78 -7.62
CA SER A 354 0.37 38.03 -6.21
C SER A 354 -0.10 36.85 -5.36
N ALA A 355 0.57 36.66 -4.19
CA ALA A 355 0.19 35.59 -3.29
C ALA A 355 -1.27 35.75 -2.80
N PHE A 356 -1.99 34.62 -2.74
CA PHE A 356 -3.38 34.61 -2.24
C PHE A 356 -3.43 35.09 -0.78
N LYS A 357 -4.41 35.93 -0.50
CA LYS A 357 -4.71 36.42 0.84
C LYS A 357 -5.83 35.58 1.45
N LEU A 358 -5.67 35.25 2.71
CA LEU A 358 -6.67 34.56 3.53
C LEU A 358 -7.01 35.41 4.73
N TYR A 359 -8.30 35.60 4.98
CA TYR A 359 -8.79 36.25 6.19
C TYR A 359 -8.83 35.25 7.31
N LEU A 360 -8.02 35.47 8.35
CA LEU A 360 -7.86 34.57 9.48
C LEU A 360 -7.97 35.33 10.79
N LYS A 361 -8.42 34.63 11.82
CA LYS A 361 -8.48 35.14 13.20
C LYS A 361 -7.96 34.05 14.17
N PRO A 362 -7.59 34.45 15.40
CA PRO A 362 -7.18 33.49 16.42
C PRO A 362 -8.20 32.36 16.60
N GLY A 363 -7.70 31.13 16.63
CA GLY A 363 -8.51 29.93 16.81
C GLY A 363 -9.11 29.34 15.55
N ASP A 364 -9.03 30.01 14.39
CA ASP A 364 -9.43 29.42 13.09
C ASP A 364 -8.61 28.15 12.81
N THR A 365 -9.15 27.26 11.99
CA THR A 365 -8.47 26.04 11.57
C THR A 365 -8.06 26.10 10.11
N ILE A 366 -6.85 25.63 9.83
CA ILE A 366 -6.28 25.44 8.49
C ILE A 366 -6.14 23.94 8.29
N THR A 367 -6.79 23.39 7.26
CA THR A 367 -6.69 21.96 6.93
C THR A 367 -6.12 21.79 5.53
N LEU A 368 -5.14 20.91 5.38
CA LEU A 368 -4.62 20.49 4.08
C LEU A 368 -4.97 19.03 3.84
N GLU A 369 -5.67 18.76 2.74
CA GLU A 369 -6.05 17.44 2.28
C GLU A 369 -5.24 17.06 1.05
N ALA A 370 -4.65 15.85 1.03
CA ALA A 370 -3.97 15.32 -0.13
C ALA A 370 -4.98 14.99 -1.22
N THR A 371 -4.76 15.51 -2.42
CA THR A 371 -5.61 15.27 -3.59
C THR A 371 -4.76 15.06 -4.83
N THR A 372 -5.25 14.25 -5.77
CA THR A 372 -4.68 14.12 -7.11
C THR A 372 -4.89 15.40 -7.94
N GLY A 373 -5.88 16.21 -7.58
CA GLY A 373 -6.13 17.53 -8.14
C GLY A 373 -6.18 17.53 -9.66
N LEU A 374 -5.37 18.39 -10.29
CA LEU A 374 -5.30 18.52 -11.75
C LEU A 374 -4.83 17.23 -12.48
N MET A 375 -4.29 16.24 -11.77
CA MET A 375 -3.86 14.97 -12.35
C MET A 375 -4.91 13.86 -12.23
N ALA A 376 -6.06 14.10 -11.61
CA ALA A 376 -7.12 13.11 -11.43
C ALA A 376 -7.59 12.53 -12.77
N GLU A 377 -7.87 13.41 -13.75
CA GLU A 377 -8.31 13.01 -15.09
C GLU A 377 -7.21 12.21 -15.83
N ALA A 378 -5.93 12.62 -15.73
CA ALA A 378 -4.83 11.87 -16.32
C ALA A 378 -4.73 10.48 -15.70
N LEU A 379 -4.82 10.38 -14.38
CA LEU A 379 -4.77 9.10 -13.65
C LEU A 379 -5.93 8.19 -14.06
N ASN A 380 -7.15 8.70 -14.12
CA ASN A 380 -8.31 7.95 -14.59
C ASN A 380 -8.14 7.46 -16.04
N THR A 381 -7.62 8.32 -16.91
CA THR A 381 -7.33 7.97 -18.32
C THR A 381 -6.23 6.90 -18.41
N ILE A 382 -5.21 6.93 -17.54
CA ILE A 382 -4.20 5.87 -17.45
C ILE A 382 -4.85 4.54 -17.08
N TYR A 383 -5.72 4.51 -16.06
CA TYR A 383 -6.44 3.28 -15.66
C TYR A 383 -7.26 2.71 -16.82
N ALA A 384 -8.03 3.55 -17.51
CA ALA A 384 -8.81 3.14 -18.67
C ALA A 384 -7.93 2.62 -19.81
N ALA A 385 -6.79 3.27 -20.09
CA ALA A 385 -5.85 2.84 -21.11
C ALA A 385 -5.18 1.50 -20.75
N VAL A 386 -4.78 1.31 -19.50
CA VAL A 386 -4.19 0.04 -19.02
C VAL A 386 -5.18 -1.11 -19.14
N ASN A 387 -6.43 -0.91 -18.71
CA ASN A 387 -7.46 -1.93 -18.83
C ASN A 387 -7.71 -2.32 -20.31
N GLN A 388 -7.85 -1.33 -21.19
CA GLN A 388 -8.03 -1.58 -22.62
C GLN A 388 -6.81 -2.27 -23.25
N LEU A 389 -5.60 -1.88 -22.88
CA LEU A 389 -4.36 -2.53 -23.35
C LEU A 389 -4.27 -3.99 -22.88
N ASN A 390 -4.69 -4.30 -21.65
CA ASN A 390 -4.74 -5.67 -21.15
C ASN A 390 -5.76 -6.50 -21.93
N GLU A 391 -6.92 -5.95 -22.29
CA GLU A 391 -7.93 -6.61 -23.11
C GLU A 391 -7.42 -6.88 -24.54
N VAL A 392 -6.72 -5.91 -25.14
CA VAL A 392 -6.03 -6.07 -26.43
C VAL A 392 -4.98 -7.18 -26.33
N TYR A 393 -4.14 -7.15 -25.31
CA TYR A 393 -3.12 -8.16 -25.09
C TYR A 393 -3.73 -9.57 -24.93
N GLN A 394 -4.78 -9.71 -24.10
CA GLN A 394 -5.51 -10.96 -23.93
C GLN A 394 -6.10 -11.47 -25.25
N SER A 395 -6.66 -10.60 -26.08
CA SER A 395 -7.22 -10.96 -27.37
C SER A 395 -6.14 -11.47 -28.34
N ILE A 396 -4.95 -10.87 -28.30
CA ILE A 396 -3.81 -11.30 -29.12
C ILE A 396 -3.29 -12.66 -28.63
N ILE A 397 -3.09 -12.88 -27.33
CA ILE A 397 -2.59 -14.16 -26.82
C ILE A 397 -3.58 -15.31 -27.02
N MET A 398 -4.88 -15.05 -27.04
CA MET A 398 -5.88 -16.07 -27.38
C MET A 398 -5.71 -16.60 -28.81
N VAL A 399 -5.17 -15.79 -29.72
CA VAL A 399 -4.94 -16.16 -31.13
C VAL A 399 -3.53 -16.74 -31.32
N ALA A 400 -2.53 -16.08 -30.75
CA ALA A 400 -1.12 -16.32 -31.07
C ALA A 400 -0.33 -17.06 -29.95
N GLY A 401 -0.88 -17.12 -28.75
CA GLY A 401 -0.16 -17.60 -27.57
C GLY A 401 0.73 -16.51 -26.97
N THR A 402 1.34 -16.81 -25.82
CA THR A 402 2.28 -15.92 -25.12
C THR A 402 3.67 -15.91 -25.76
N GLU A 403 4.05 -16.98 -26.44
CA GLU A 403 5.28 -17.17 -27.19
C GLU A 403 4.95 -17.52 -28.65
N PRO A 404 4.54 -16.55 -29.48
CA PRO A 404 4.16 -16.81 -30.85
C PRO A 404 5.35 -17.15 -31.73
N ASP A 405 5.12 -18.02 -32.74
CA ASP A 405 6.09 -18.23 -33.81
C ASP A 405 6.20 -16.96 -34.65
N ALA A 406 7.38 -16.35 -34.67
CA ALA A 406 7.64 -15.09 -35.37
C ALA A 406 7.51 -15.17 -36.90
N GLU A 407 7.65 -16.36 -37.48
CA GLU A 407 7.55 -16.59 -38.93
C GLU A 407 6.13 -16.95 -39.38
N ARG A 408 5.21 -17.16 -38.45
CA ARG A 408 3.82 -17.52 -38.74
C ARG A 408 2.96 -16.27 -38.91
N ASP A 409 2.18 -16.24 -40.02
CA ASP A 409 1.12 -15.24 -40.18
C ASP A 409 -0.15 -15.68 -39.43
N TYR A 410 -0.52 -14.95 -38.39
CA TYR A 410 -1.70 -15.22 -37.56
C TYR A 410 -2.96 -14.51 -38.06
N ASN A 411 -2.88 -13.71 -39.13
CA ASN A 411 -3.99 -12.88 -39.62
C ASN A 411 -4.68 -12.05 -38.53
N ILE A 412 -3.87 -11.44 -37.63
CA ILE A 412 -4.33 -10.88 -36.36
C ILE A 412 -5.50 -9.88 -36.50
N GLN A 413 -5.51 -9.09 -37.59
CA GLN A 413 -6.61 -8.13 -37.85
C GLN A 413 -7.95 -8.83 -38.15
N LYS A 414 -7.93 -10.03 -38.70
CA LYS A 414 -9.15 -10.80 -39.00
C LYS A 414 -9.63 -11.49 -37.72
N GLU A 415 -8.74 -12.06 -36.95
CA GLU A 415 -9.03 -12.79 -35.73
C GLU A 415 -9.42 -11.87 -34.56
N VAL A 416 -8.88 -10.61 -34.53
CA VAL A 416 -9.20 -9.55 -33.58
C VAL A 416 -9.70 -8.33 -34.36
N PRO A 417 -10.97 -8.26 -34.74
CA PRO A 417 -11.49 -7.20 -35.63
C PRO A 417 -11.42 -5.80 -35.03
N THR A 418 -11.50 -5.67 -33.71
CA THR A 418 -11.43 -4.39 -32.95
C THR A 418 -10.03 -3.85 -32.76
N LEU A 419 -8.98 -4.63 -33.06
CA LEU A 419 -7.60 -4.34 -32.75
C LEU A 419 -7.14 -2.92 -33.16
N LEU A 420 -7.47 -2.50 -34.38
CA LEU A 420 -7.05 -1.18 -34.88
C LEU A 420 -7.80 -0.03 -34.18
N GLU A 421 -9.07 -0.23 -33.90
CA GLU A 421 -9.93 0.72 -33.19
C GLU A 421 -9.47 0.87 -31.73
N ASP A 422 -9.17 -0.24 -31.07
CA ASP A 422 -8.66 -0.27 -29.70
C ASP A 422 -7.30 0.41 -29.58
N LEU A 423 -6.36 0.11 -30.50
CA LEU A 423 -5.06 0.77 -30.55
C LEU A 423 -5.18 2.28 -30.80
N ALA A 424 -6.12 2.72 -31.67
CA ALA A 424 -6.40 4.12 -31.90
C ALA A 424 -6.92 4.80 -30.65
N SER A 425 -7.87 4.20 -29.99
CA SER A 425 -8.45 4.69 -28.72
C SER A 425 -7.39 4.82 -27.62
N VAL A 426 -6.52 3.83 -27.46
CA VAL A 426 -5.42 3.90 -26.48
C VAL A 426 -4.44 5.01 -26.84
N ARG A 427 -4.10 5.16 -28.13
CA ARG A 427 -3.21 6.22 -28.59
C ARG A 427 -3.77 7.62 -28.29
N GLU A 428 -5.07 7.84 -28.49
CA GLU A 428 -5.74 9.09 -28.15
C GLU A 428 -5.68 9.37 -26.63
N LYS A 429 -5.88 8.34 -25.80
CA LYS A 429 -5.70 8.45 -24.36
C LYS A 429 -4.30 8.83 -23.97
N VAL A 430 -3.26 8.21 -24.57
CA VAL A 430 -1.85 8.55 -24.33
C VAL A 430 -1.55 10.00 -24.70
N LEU A 431 -2.09 10.50 -25.83
CA LEU A 431 -1.93 11.91 -26.25
C LEU A 431 -2.63 12.86 -25.27
N SER A 432 -3.82 12.52 -24.78
CA SER A 432 -4.52 13.31 -23.77
C SER A 432 -3.73 13.39 -22.46
N ILE A 433 -3.22 12.26 -21.97
CA ILE A 433 -2.38 12.21 -20.77
C ILE A 433 -1.13 13.08 -20.94
N MET A 434 -0.47 13.01 -22.09
CA MET A 434 0.69 13.84 -22.39
C MET A 434 0.37 15.34 -22.31
N ALA A 435 -0.74 15.76 -22.92
CA ALA A 435 -1.17 17.15 -22.88
C ALA A 435 -1.43 17.66 -21.45
N GLN A 436 -2.05 16.83 -20.60
CA GLN A 436 -2.28 17.14 -19.18
C GLN A 436 -0.96 17.23 -18.39
N ILE A 437 -0.03 16.29 -18.60
CA ILE A 437 1.29 16.34 -17.95
C ILE A 437 2.05 17.58 -18.39
N GLU A 438 2.03 17.93 -19.69
CA GLU A 438 2.67 19.15 -20.23
C GLU A 438 2.10 20.41 -19.60
N GLN A 439 0.78 20.49 -19.48
CA GLN A 439 0.10 21.63 -18.87
C GLN A 439 0.44 21.81 -17.38
N VAL A 440 0.52 20.73 -16.61
CA VAL A 440 0.67 20.76 -15.14
C VAL A 440 2.14 20.77 -14.71
N MET A 441 2.99 20.04 -15.40
CA MET A 441 4.39 19.75 -14.98
C MET A 441 5.43 20.29 -15.97
N GLY A 442 5.03 20.83 -17.13
CA GLY A 442 5.88 21.40 -18.16
C GLY A 442 6.38 20.37 -19.20
N GLU A 443 6.75 20.86 -20.38
CA GLU A 443 7.12 20.06 -21.56
C GLU A 443 8.40 19.21 -21.39
N THR A 444 9.27 19.54 -20.44
CA THR A 444 10.54 18.84 -20.20
C THR A 444 10.44 17.72 -19.18
N ASN A 445 9.24 17.39 -18.73
CA ASN A 445 9.04 16.36 -17.71
C ASN A 445 9.47 14.97 -18.23
N PRO A 446 10.24 14.18 -17.44
CA PRO A 446 10.72 12.86 -17.85
C PRO A 446 9.60 11.87 -18.22
N LYS A 447 8.42 11.99 -17.61
CA LYS A 447 7.27 11.13 -17.88
C LYS A 447 6.75 11.28 -19.32
N ILE A 448 6.85 12.48 -19.88
CA ILE A 448 6.48 12.76 -21.28
C ILE A 448 7.35 11.99 -22.27
N PHE A 449 8.64 11.81 -21.99
CA PHE A 449 9.52 11.06 -22.90
C PHE A 449 9.12 9.59 -23.03
N PHE A 450 8.70 8.97 -21.93
CA PHE A 450 8.15 7.61 -21.97
C PHE A 450 6.86 7.57 -22.79
N MET A 451 5.92 8.47 -22.53
CA MET A 451 4.65 8.55 -23.27
C MET A 451 4.84 8.78 -24.77
N LYS A 452 5.74 9.69 -25.16
CA LYS A 452 6.12 9.94 -26.58
C LYS A 452 6.70 8.71 -27.26
N ARG A 453 7.47 7.91 -26.53
CA ARG A 453 8.01 6.65 -27.05
C ARG A 453 6.93 5.60 -27.21
N PHE A 454 6.03 5.49 -26.24
CA PHE A 454 4.91 4.55 -26.28
C PHE A 454 3.93 4.91 -27.41
N GLU A 455 3.57 6.18 -27.56
CA GLU A 455 2.75 6.69 -28.67
C GLU A 455 3.30 6.26 -30.05
N LYS A 456 4.61 6.40 -30.26
CA LYS A 456 5.26 5.98 -31.51
C LYS A 456 5.17 4.47 -31.76
N ILE A 457 5.21 3.66 -30.72
CA ILE A 457 5.02 2.20 -30.84
C ILE A 457 3.57 1.88 -31.21
N LEU A 458 2.60 2.54 -30.60
CA LEU A 458 1.19 2.39 -30.96
C LEU A 458 0.92 2.82 -32.40
N ASP A 459 1.50 3.93 -32.86
CA ASP A 459 1.42 4.39 -34.24
C ASP A 459 2.02 3.36 -35.22
N LYS A 460 3.20 2.82 -34.90
CA LYS A 460 3.85 1.76 -35.67
C LYS A 460 2.96 0.52 -35.82
N TYR A 461 2.29 0.12 -34.73
CA TYR A 461 1.39 -1.04 -34.75
C TYR A 461 0.07 -0.76 -35.47
N GLN A 462 -0.45 0.46 -35.41
CA GLN A 462 -1.60 0.87 -36.21
C GLN A 462 -1.29 0.84 -37.73
N GLN A 463 -0.10 1.33 -38.13
CA GLN A 463 0.30 1.33 -39.51
C GLN A 463 0.60 -0.07 -40.06
N ASN A 464 1.11 -0.98 -39.22
CA ASN A 464 1.41 -2.35 -39.57
C ASN A 464 1.10 -3.32 -38.43
N PRO A 465 -0.16 -3.76 -38.26
CA PRO A 465 -0.59 -4.65 -37.18
C PRO A 465 0.09 -6.02 -37.17
N ASN A 466 0.63 -6.48 -38.30
CA ASN A 466 1.35 -7.75 -38.35
C ASN A 466 2.66 -7.71 -37.55
N LEU A 467 3.14 -6.53 -37.18
CA LEU A 467 4.30 -6.39 -36.31
C LEU A 467 4.00 -6.66 -34.83
N ILE A 468 2.73 -6.69 -34.43
CA ILE A 468 2.36 -6.84 -33.01
C ILE A 468 2.72 -8.22 -32.49
N VAL A 469 2.32 -9.27 -33.24
CA VAL A 469 2.50 -10.64 -32.79
C VAL A 469 3.97 -11.01 -32.60
N PRO A 470 4.91 -10.74 -33.56
CA PRO A 470 6.34 -10.99 -33.35
C PRO A 470 6.97 -10.16 -32.23
N ASN A 471 6.35 -9.04 -31.85
CA ASN A 471 6.84 -8.12 -30.83
C ASN A 471 5.92 -8.06 -29.59
N ILE A 472 5.18 -9.13 -29.30
CA ILE A 472 4.19 -9.14 -28.19
C ILE A 472 4.85 -8.91 -26.83
N SER A 473 6.05 -9.39 -26.62
CA SER A 473 6.83 -9.14 -25.40
C SER A 473 7.23 -7.66 -25.26
N GLU A 474 7.49 -6.96 -26.38
CA GLU A 474 7.73 -5.51 -26.38
C GLU A 474 6.44 -4.78 -25.96
N LEU A 475 5.30 -5.15 -26.53
CA LEU A 475 4.00 -4.57 -26.15
C LEU A 475 3.72 -4.79 -24.66
N LYS A 476 3.90 -6.01 -24.14
CA LYS A 476 3.74 -6.31 -22.70
C LYS A 476 4.65 -5.46 -21.84
N SER A 477 5.93 -5.33 -22.18
CA SER A 477 6.88 -4.49 -21.45
C SER A 477 6.46 -3.02 -21.39
N TYR A 478 5.85 -2.50 -22.47
CA TYR A 478 5.28 -1.14 -22.46
C TYR A 478 4.04 -1.05 -21.58
N ILE A 479 3.17 -2.07 -21.59
CA ILE A 479 1.99 -2.13 -20.70
C ILE A 479 2.45 -2.11 -19.24
N ASP A 480 3.39 -2.97 -18.84
CA ASP A 480 3.91 -3.04 -17.48
C ASP A 480 4.57 -1.71 -17.05
N SER A 481 5.33 -1.07 -17.96
CA SER A 481 5.93 0.25 -17.71
C SER A 481 4.88 1.36 -17.59
N PHE A 482 3.79 1.27 -18.37
CA PHE A 482 2.69 2.23 -18.33
C PHE A 482 1.89 2.10 -17.03
N VAL A 483 1.67 0.87 -16.56
CA VAL A 483 1.11 0.60 -15.23
C VAL A 483 1.94 1.24 -14.12
N GLY A 484 3.27 1.21 -14.23
CA GLY A 484 4.14 1.89 -13.25
C GLY A 484 3.85 3.38 -13.09
N GLN A 485 3.31 4.05 -14.14
CA GLN A 485 2.92 5.46 -14.03
C GLN A 485 1.71 5.68 -13.13
N THR A 486 0.82 4.68 -12.97
CA THR A 486 -0.34 4.81 -12.06
C THR A 486 0.14 5.07 -10.64
N TYR A 487 1.13 4.33 -10.16
CA TYR A 487 1.71 4.51 -8.84
C TYR A 487 2.38 5.88 -8.68
N ASP A 488 3.12 6.31 -9.70
CA ASP A 488 3.82 7.60 -9.67
C ASP A 488 2.87 8.79 -9.54
N PHE A 489 1.67 8.73 -10.16
CA PHE A 489 0.68 9.81 -10.11
C PHE A 489 -0.32 9.67 -8.95
N SER A 490 -0.54 8.47 -8.43
CA SER A 490 -1.43 8.25 -7.27
C SER A 490 -0.73 8.49 -5.93
N SER A 491 0.60 8.44 -5.88
CA SER A 491 1.37 8.73 -4.68
C SER A 491 1.54 10.24 -4.50
N LEU A 492 1.13 10.77 -3.34
CA LEU A 492 1.05 12.21 -3.05
C LEU A 492 1.94 12.62 -1.86
N PRO A 493 3.24 12.25 -1.83
CA PRO A 493 4.10 12.58 -0.69
C PRO A 493 4.28 14.08 -0.53
N LEU A 494 4.27 14.54 0.71
CA LEU A 494 4.63 15.90 1.10
C LEU A 494 5.22 15.90 2.50
N GLU A 495 6.35 16.54 2.67
CA GLU A 495 6.95 16.85 3.98
C GLU A 495 6.80 18.35 4.24
N LEU A 496 6.19 18.70 5.37
CA LEU A 496 5.89 20.06 5.77
C LEU A 496 6.65 20.38 7.06
N ASP A 497 7.36 21.51 7.08
CA ASP A 497 8.07 22.03 8.26
C ASP A 497 7.25 23.12 8.94
N ARG A 498 6.79 24.13 8.16
CA ARG A 498 6.10 25.30 8.69
C ARG A 498 5.01 25.83 7.79
N ILE A 499 4.00 26.38 8.43
CA ILE A 499 2.99 27.22 7.80
C ILE A 499 3.24 28.67 8.26
N TYR A 500 3.53 29.54 7.33
CA TYR A 500 3.74 30.95 7.58
C TYR A 500 2.47 31.74 7.27
N LEU A 501 1.99 32.52 8.25
CA LEU A 501 1.01 33.57 8.05
C LEU A 501 1.76 34.90 8.02
N LEU A 502 1.92 35.47 6.83
CA LEU A 502 2.73 36.66 6.61
C LEU A 502 1.84 37.89 6.42
N PRO A 503 2.23 39.06 6.91
CA PRO A 503 1.60 40.31 6.48
C PRO A 503 1.63 40.42 4.95
N VAL A 504 0.62 41.06 4.37
CA VAL A 504 0.46 41.18 2.90
C VAL A 504 1.71 41.76 2.22
N ALA A 505 2.45 42.64 2.89
CA ALA A 505 3.73 43.20 2.43
C ALA A 505 4.97 42.51 3.05
N GLY A 506 4.79 41.36 3.71
CA GLY A 506 5.86 40.64 4.40
C GLY A 506 6.78 39.88 3.44
N ASN A 507 8.05 39.81 3.77
CA ASN A 507 9.01 38.99 3.02
C ASN A 507 9.06 37.57 3.57
N LEU A 508 9.20 36.59 2.68
CA LEU A 508 9.44 35.20 3.03
C LEU A 508 10.80 35.07 3.76
N PRO A 509 10.88 34.32 4.88
CA PRO A 509 12.14 33.92 5.46
C PRO A 509 12.92 33.02 4.48
N PRO A 510 14.26 32.91 4.62
CA PRO A 510 15.02 32.00 3.75
C PRO A 510 14.62 30.54 4.01
N ALA A 511 14.45 29.74 2.96
CA ALA A 511 14.11 28.34 3.09
C ALA A 511 15.26 27.49 3.63
N GLU A 512 16.51 27.90 3.38
CA GLU A 512 17.73 27.20 3.77
C GLU A 512 18.51 27.96 4.87
N ALA A 513 19.28 27.22 5.65
CA ALA A 513 20.15 27.82 6.66
C ALA A 513 21.28 28.59 6.00
N GLY A 514 21.73 29.67 6.68
CA GLY A 514 22.92 30.41 6.24
C GLY A 514 24.17 29.53 6.22
N PHE A 515 25.10 29.85 5.29
CA PHE A 515 26.31 29.07 5.01
C PHE A 515 27.06 28.57 6.27
N TRP A 516 27.32 29.45 7.23
CA TRP A 516 28.07 29.08 8.44
C TRP A 516 27.29 28.11 9.36
N LYS A 517 25.96 28.23 9.43
CA LYS A 517 25.12 27.30 10.19
C LYS A 517 25.18 25.94 9.56
N THR A 518 25.12 25.86 8.22
CA THR A 518 25.22 24.62 7.44
C THR A 518 26.59 23.97 7.62
N VAL A 519 27.70 24.73 7.46
CA VAL A 519 29.05 24.18 7.62
C VAL A 519 29.27 23.62 9.03
N LYS A 520 28.83 24.34 10.06
CA LYS A 520 28.93 23.87 11.46
C LYS A 520 28.14 22.60 11.69
N PHE A 521 26.95 22.50 11.11
CA PHE A 521 26.07 21.37 11.25
C PHE A 521 26.64 20.12 10.51
N GLU A 522 27.09 20.28 9.28
CA GLU A 522 27.70 19.20 8.50
C GLU A 522 29.02 18.70 9.12
N PHE A 523 29.83 19.62 9.68
CA PHE A 523 31.03 19.23 10.41
C PHE A 523 30.69 18.42 11.66
N ALA A 524 29.65 18.83 12.41
CA ALA A 524 29.20 18.05 13.55
C ALA A 524 28.71 16.66 13.14
N ARG A 525 27.89 16.55 12.08
CA ARG A 525 27.45 15.24 11.51
C ARG A 525 28.63 14.36 11.09
N PHE A 526 29.63 14.95 10.44
CA PHE A 526 30.84 14.24 10.04
C PHE A 526 31.60 13.69 11.27
N VAL A 527 31.76 14.47 12.35
CA VAL A 527 32.39 14.00 13.58
C VAL A 527 31.58 12.85 14.20
N TYR A 528 30.25 12.99 14.29
CA TYR A 528 29.39 11.96 14.86
C TYR A 528 29.34 10.67 14.02
N SER A 529 29.55 10.74 12.70
CA SER A 529 29.57 9.54 11.83
C SER A 529 30.69 8.56 12.20
N PHE A 530 31.72 8.97 12.92
CA PHE A 530 32.77 8.09 13.42
C PHE A 530 32.41 7.34 14.72
N THR A 531 31.36 7.78 15.39
CA THR A 531 30.88 7.18 16.64
C THR A 531 29.64 6.34 16.44
N ASP A 532 29.03 6.38 15.25
CA ASP A 532 27.84 5.62 14.93
C ASP A 532 28.18 4.14 14.60
N ASP A 533 27.47 3.23 15.25
CA ASP A 533 27.52 1.79 14.92
C ASP A 533 26.48 1.52 13.81
N TYR A 534 26.96 1.32 12.58
CA TYR A 534 26.11 1.08 11.40
C TYR A 534 25.32 -0.24 11.43
N ALA A 535 25.70 -1.21 12.29
CA ALA A 535 24.98 -2.46 12.46
C ALA A 535 23.83 -2.34 13.47
N SER A 536 23.89 -1.33 14.36
CA SER A 536 22.86 -1.01 15.32
C SER A 536 21.91 0.05 14.74
N VAL A 537 20.62 -0.18 14.79
CA VAL A 537 19.60 0.84 14.50
C VAL A 537 19.59 1.89 15.64
N GLN A 538 20.29 1.63 16.74
CA GLN A 538 20.37 2.47 17.93
C GLN A 538 21.80 2.98 18.16
N LYS A 539 21.97 4.28 18.40
CA LYS A 539 23.29 4.93 18.53
C LYS A 539 24.07 4.60 19.81
N HIS A 540 23.41 4.17 20.88
CA HIS A 540 24.02 3.84 22.16
C HIS A 540 23.31 2.67 22.85
N ALA A 541 23.84 1.46 22.72
CA ALA A 541 23.40 0.32 23.50
C ALA A 541 23.78 0.51 24.97
N ALA A 542 22.82 0.53 25.89
CA ALA A 542 23.07 0.52 27.31
C ALA A 542 23.38 -0.90 27.79
N GLU A 543 24.31 -1.08 28.74
CA GLU A 543 24.66 -2.40 29.31
C GLU A 543 23.43 -3.17 29.84
N ASP A 544 22.38 -2.47 30.28
CA ASP A 544 21.14 -3.05 30.81
C ASP A 544 20.03 -3.23 29.74
N SER A 545 20.34 -3.18 28.43
CA SER A 545 19.34 -3.37 27.37
C SER A 545 19.18 -4.86 27.03
N ILE A 546 17.97 -5.25 26.59
CA ILE A 546 17.77 -6.53 25.87
C ILE A 546 18.19 -6.37 24.42
N THR A 547 18.89 -7.35 23.85
CA THR A 547 19.27 -7.37 22.44
C THR A 547 18.24 -8.11 21.63
N VAL A 548 17.63 -7.43 20.65
CA VAL A 548 16.59 -7.99 19.79
C VAL A 548 17.08 -7.98 18.35
N TRP A 549 17.08 -9.15 17.71
CA TRP A 549 17.42 -9.28 16.30
C TRP A 549 16.20 -9.44 15.42
N CYS A 550 16.30 -8.86 14.22
CA CYS A 550 15.31 -8.95 13.15
C CYS A 550 16.04 -9.28 11.85
N THR A 551 15.46 -10.16 11.02
CA THR A 551 15.98 -10.52 9.68
C THR A 551 15.25 -9.79 8.55
N LEU A 552 14.28 -8.93 8.87
CA LEU A 552 13.48 -8.17 7.91
C LEU A 552 14.30 -7.06 7.23
N GLY A 553 13.78 -6.53 6.13
CA GLY A 553 14.38 -5.43 5.41
C GLY A 553 14.56 -4.15 6.28
N ARG A 554 15.47 -3.27 5.85
CA ARG A 554 15.86 -2.09 6.65
C ARG A 554 14.68 -1.16 6.96
N ASP A 555 13.78 -0.95 6.01
CA ASP A 555 12.64 -0.06 6.19
C ASP A 555 11.61 -0.65 7.18
N GLN A 556 11.36 -1.95 7.08
CA GLN A 556 10.54 -2.70 8.04
C GLN A 556 11.14 -2.66 9.44
N ALA A 557 12.46 -2.87 9.54
CA ALA A 557 13.17 -2.81 10.80
C ALA A 557 13.13 -1.42 11.44
N GLN A 558 13.18 -0.35 10.64
CA GLN A 558 13.01 1.02 11.14
C GLN A 558 11.61 1.25 11.69
N ALA A 559 10.56 0.73 11.02
CA ALA A 559 9.19 0.80 11.51
C ALA A 559 9.03 0.07 12.85
N ILE A 560 9.56 -1.15 12.95
CA ILE A 560 9.55 -1.93 14.21
C ILE A 560 10.26 -1.17 15.32
N LYS A 561 11.49 -0.68 15.05
CA LYS A 561 12.25 0.09 16.03
C LYS A 561 11.48 1.30 16.50
N GLN A 562 10.81 2.01 15.61
CA GLN A 562 10.04 3.18 15.98
C GLN A 562 8.88 2.83 16.91
N ILE A 563 8.14 1.74 16.63
CA ILE A 563 7.07 1.26 17.51
C ILE A 563 7.62 0.86 18.88
N ILE A 564 8.80 0.21 18.91
CA ILE A 564 9.48 -0.13 20.18
C ILE A 564 9.81 1.13 20.98
N ASP A 565 10.38 2.15 20.34
CA ASP A 565 10.80 3.39 21.01
C ASP A 565 9.61 4.25 21.45
N ASP A 566 8.55 4.29 20.63
CA ASP A 566 7.40 5.14 20.88
C ASP A 566 6.44 4.53 21.92
N ASP A 567 6.40 3.19 22.05
CA ASP A 567 5.38 2.49 22.82
C ASP A 567 5.94 1.58 23.93
N TYR A 568 6.81 0.62 23.57
CA TYR A 568 7.32 -0.36 24.53
C TYR A 568 8.29 0.25 25.56
N VAL A 569 9.30 0.96 25.09
CA VAL A 569 10.33 1.52 25.98
C VAL A 569 9.74 2.50 27.00
N PRO A 570 8.86 3.43 26.62
CA PRO A 570 8.22 4.34 27.58
C PRO A 570 7.28 3.64 28.57
N SER A 571 6.56 2.57 28.14
CA SER A 571 5.59 1.86 28.99
C SER A 571 6.24 0.85 29.93
N SER A 572 7.30 0.14 29.47
CA SER A 572 7.97 -0.92 30.26
C SER A 572 9.18 -0.43 31.04
N GLY A 573 9.79 0.68 30.63
CA GLY A 573 11.08 1.13 31.15
C GLY A 573 12.28 0.27 30.71
N THR A 574 12.05 -0.79 29.92
CA THR A 574 13.09 -1.69 29.42
C THR A 574 13.75 -1.12 28.18
N LYS A 575 15.05 -0.97 28.19
CA LYS A 575 15.82 -0.53 27.02
C LYS A 575 15.99 -1.70 26.05
N VAL A 576 15.86 -1.43 24.74
CA VAL A 576 15.94 -2.41 23.66
C VAL A 576 17.06 -2.02 22.71
N ASP A 577 18.07 -2.86 22.56
CA ASP A 577 19.11 -2.78 21.51
C ASP A 577 18.61 -3.59 20.30
N PHE A 578 17.99 -2.90 19.34
CA PHE A 578 17.37 -3.50 18.17
C PHE A 578 18.34 -3.51 16.98
N LYS A 579 18.59 -4.68 16.41
CA LYS A 579 19.55 -4.88 15.32
C LYS A 579 18.93 -5.64 14.15
N VAL A 580 19.27 -5.21 12.93
CA VAL A 580 19.05 -6.01 11.72
C VAL A 580 20.26 -6.94 11.55
N SER A 581 20.01 -8.23 11.46
CA SER A 581 21.07 -9.23 11.30
C SER A 581 20.79 -10.12 10.10
N THR A 582 21.79 -10.31 9.26
CA THR A 582 21.79 -11.31 8.19
C THR A 582 22.49 -12.60 8.61
N THR A 583 23.09 -12.62 9.81
CA THR A 583 23.75 -13.80 10.39
C THR A 583 22.70 -14.76 10.93
N THR A 584 22.85 -16.04 10.64
CA THR A 584 21.94 -17.06 11.19
C THR A 584 22.11 -17.18 12.71
N LEU A 585 21.03 -17.55 13.42
CA LEU A 585 21.09 -17.74 14.87
C LEU A 585 22.09 -18.82 15.27
N ALA A 586 22.25 -19.87 14.45
CA ALA A 586 23.22 -20.96 14.70
C ALA A 586 24.66 -20.43 14.66
N GLU A 587 25.02 -19.60 13.70
CA GLU A 587 26.34 -18.98 13.61
C GLU A 587 26.58 -18.01 14.77
N ALA A 588 25.57 -17.21 15.11
CA ALA A 588 25.68 -16.29 16.24
C ALA A 588 25.89 -17.01 17.58
N ILE A 589 25.20 -18.13 17.82
CA ILE A 589 25.36 -18.96 19.00
C ILE A 589 26.78 -19.55 19.04
N LEU A 590 27.30 -20.05 17.92
CA LEU A 590 28.66 -20.56 17.84
C LEU A 590 29.70 -19.48 18.10
N ALA A 591 29.44 -18.25 17.68
CA ALA A 591 30.33 -17.10 17.91
C ALA A 591 30.15 -16.47 19.30
N GLY A 592 29.15 -16.87 20.08
CA GLY A 592 28.84 -16.33 21.41
C GLY A 592 28.34 -14.89 21.39
N CYS A 593 27.72 -14.46 20.28
CA CYS A 593 27.18 -13.11 20.07
C CYS A 593 25.66 -13.10 19.78
N GLU A 594 24.98 -14.18 20.14
CA GLU A 594 23.55 -14.34 19.93
C GLU A 594 22.70 -13.30 20.70
N PRO A 595 21.51 -12.91 20.16
CA PRO A 595 20.61 -11.96 20.82
C PRO A 595 19.92 -12.57 22.04
N ASP A 596 19.19 -11.73 22.78
CA ASP A 596 18.24 -12.21 23.81
C ASP A 596 16.93 -12.68 23.16
N VAL A 597 16.47 -11.95 22.13
CA VAL A 597 15.23 -12.19 21.39
C VAL A 597 15.52 -12.20 19.89
N SER A 598 14.86 -13.12 19.16
CA SER A 598 14.79 -13.07 17.70
C SER A 598 13.34 -12.95 17.24
N LEU A 599 13.07 -11.95 16.42
CA LEU A 599 11.76 -11.69 15.81
C LEU A 599 11.65 -12.41 14.47
N SER A 600 10.41 -12.77 14.11
CA SER A 600 10.04 -13.30 12.79
C SER A 600 10.87 -14.50 12.34
N VAL A 601 11.14 -15.44 13.29
CA VAL A 601 11.79 -16.71 12.96
C VAL A 601 10.80 -17.66 12.31
N THR A 602 11.27 -18.44 11.32
CA THR A 602 10.45 -19.46 10.67
C THR A 602 10.15 -20.62 11.63
N GLN A 603 9.07 -21.33 11.37
CA GLN A 603 8.47 -22.31 12.30
C GLN A 603 9.43 -23.45 12.74
N GLU A 604 10.40 -23.81 11.91
CA GLU A 604 11.38 -24.88 12.21
C GLU A 604 12.48 -24.46 13.19
N VAL A 605 12.84 -23.17 13.23
CA VAL A 605 13.98 -22.66 13.99
C VAL A 605 13.83 -22.82 15.50
N PRO A 606 12.68 -22.49 16.13
CA PRO A 606 12.52 -22.63 17.57
C PRO A 606 12.70 -24.07 18.07
N VAL A 607 12.17 -25.05 17.33
CA VAL A 607 12.26 -26.47 17.71
C VAL A 607 13.68 -27.02 17.46
N ASP A 608 14.32 -26.66 16.34
CA ASP A 608 15.71 -27.03 16.08
C ASP A 608 16.65 -26.51 17.17
N LEU A 609 16.51 -25.26 17.59
CA LEU A 609 17.27 -24.68 18.68
C LEU A 609 16.87 -25.24 20.06
N ALA A 610 15.64 -25.68 20.27
CA ALA A 610 15.19 -26.37 21.48
C ALA A 610 15.86 -27.74 21.60
N LEU A 611 15.91 -28.50 20.52
CA LEU A 611 16.63 -29.78 20.43
C LEU A 611 18.12 -29.66 20.84
N ARG A 612 18.73 -28.53 20.48
CA ARG A 612 20.13 -28.20 20.80
C ARG A 612 20.27 -27.54 22.19
N GLY A 613 19.18 -27.35 22.92
CA GLY A 613 19.16 -26.70 24.24
C GLY A 613 19.53 -25.21 24.21
N GLN A 614 19.32 -24.53 23.06
CA GLN A 614 19.64 -23.12 22.86
C GLN A 614 18.41 -22.20 22.88
N ALA A 615 17.20 -22.73 22.71
CA ALA A 615 15.95 -21.99 22.89
C ALA A 615 15.53 -22.00 24.37
N LEU A 616 14.93 -20.91 24.84
CA LEU A 616 14.32 -20.82 26.16
C LEU A 616 12.89 -21.40 26.09
N GLU A 617 12.57 -22.33 27.01
CA GLU A 617 11.21 -22.83 27.14
C GLU A 617 10.28 -21.73 27.72
N LEU A 618 9.22 -21.39 26.99
CA LEU A 618 8.30 -20.34 27.38
C LEU A 618 7.13 -20.83 28.25
N THR A 619 6.88 -22.14 28.35
CA THR A 619 5.75 -22.71 29.11
C THR A 619 5.65 -22.21 30.56
N PRO A 620 6.78 -22.11 31.33
CA PRO A 620 6.71 -21.58 32.69
C PRO A 620 6.32 -20.10 32.79
N TYR A 621 6.62 -19.34 31.76
CA TYR A 621 6.29 -17.92 31.66
C TYR A 621 4.84 -17.75 31.20
N LEU A 622 4.39 -18.48 30.17
CA LEU A 622 3.01 -18.48 29.68
C LEU A 622 1.99 -18.87 30.76
N LYS A 623 2.35 -19.79 31.67
CA LYS A 623 1.48 -20.13 32.83
C LYS A 623 1.26 -18.97 33.80
N LYS A 624 2.09 -17.94 33.76
CA LYS A 624 1.98 -16.75 34.61
C LYS A 624 1.24 -15.61 33.92
N THR A 625 1.00 -15.70 32.61
CA THR A 625 0.20 -14.72 31.87
C THR A 625 -1.28 -14.99 32.08
N GLU A 626 -2.12 -13.99 31.81
CA GLU A 626 -3.56 -14.18 31.80
C GLU A 626 -3.95 -15.20 30.72
N LYS A 627 -4.91 -16.04 30.98
CA LYS A 627 -5.40 -17.04 30.01
C LYS A 627 -5.83 -16.38 28.68
N THR A 628 -6.40 -15.19 28.74
CA THR A 628 -6.82 -14.38 27.61
C THR A 628 -5.71 -14.11 26.59
N PHE A 629 -4.43 -14.11 27.00
CA PHE A 629 -3.32 -13.95 26.05
C PHE A 629 -3.17 -15.15 25.13
N GLN A 630 -3.21 -16.38 25.68
CA GLN A 630 -3.06 -17.58 24.85
C GLN A 630 -4.31 -17.85 24.00
N GLU A 631 -5.49 -17.48 24.49
CA GLU A 631 -6.77 -17.61 23.78
C GLU A 631 -6.90 -16.66 22.57
N GLN A 632 -6.00 -15.68 22.42
CA GLN A 632 -5.95 -14.81 21.24
C GLN A 632 -5.42 -15.54 19.99
N PHE A 633 -4.75 -16.68 20.16
CA PHE A 633 -4.18 -17.46 19.08
C PHE A 633 -4.99 -18.74 18.87
N ALA A 634 -5.14 -19.17 17.62
CA ALA A 634 -5.72 -20.47 17.30
C ALA A 634 -4.88 -21.58 17.92
N GLU A 635 -5.50 -22.66 18.41
CA GLU A 635 -4.78 -23.79 18.99
C GLU A 635 -3.74 -24.38 18.02
N SER A 636 -4.06 -24.43 16.74
CA SER A 636 -3.16 -24.90 15.68
C SER A 636 -1.90 -24.05 15.54
N ALA A 637 -1.95 -22.77 15.90
CA ALA A 637 -0.81 -21.85 15.77
C ALA A 637 0.35 -22.22 16.73
N TRP A 638 0.08 -22.91 17.83
CA TRP A 638 1.10 -23.33 18.78
C TRP A 638 1.81 -24.62 18.40
N ILE A 639 1.22 -25.43 17.52
CA ILE A 639 1.73 -26.75 17.16
C ILE A 639 3.17 -26.72 16.65
N PRO A 640 3.56 -25.87 15.66
CA PRO A 640 4.92 -25.85 15.13
C PRO A 640 5.98 -25.40 16.14
N PHE A 641 5.57 -24.70 17.20
CA PHE A 641 6.45 -24.14 18.22
C PHE A 641 6.51 -24.97 19.50
N THR A 642 5.86 -26.15 19.50
CA THR A 642 5.77 -27.03 20.66
C THR A 642 6.63 -28.28 20.47
N TYR A 643 7.48 -28.59 21.43
CA TYR A 643 8.33 -29.78 21.45
C TYR A 643 8.33 -30.41 22.84
N HIS A 644 8.00 -31.70 22.93
CA HIS A 644 7.92 -32.48 24.19
C HIS A 644 7.05 -31.77 25.27
N GLY A 645 5.97 -31.12 24.87
CA GLY A 645 5.05 -30.38 25.75
C GLY A 645 5.57 -29.01 26.21
N GLY A 646 6.76 -28.58 25.80
CA GLY A 646 7.31 -27.26 26.00
C GLY A 646 7.07 -26.36 24.77
N VAL A 647 6.71 -25.10 25.02
CA VAL A 647 6.53 -24.06 23.98
C VAL A 647 7.81 -23.23 23.88
N TYR A 648 8.31 -22.96 22.65
CA TYR A 648 9.60 -22.30 22.44
C TYR A 648 9.51 -21.00 21.61
N ALA A 649 8.34 -20.68 21.05
CA ALA A 649 8.09 -19.38 20.45
C ALA A 649 6.62 -18.97 20.64
N ILE A 650 6.34 -17.65 20.52
CA ILE A 650 4.98 -17.12 20.40
C ILE A 650 4.68 -16.97 18.91
N PRO A 651 3.54 -17.46 18.38
CA PRO A 651 3.12 -17.28 16.99
C PRO A 651 2.99 -15.79 16.63
N LEU A 652 3.34 -15.42 15.39
CA LEU A 652 3.15 -14.05 14.88
C LEU A 652 2.32 -14.01 13.61
N THR A 653 2.71 -14.78 12.59
CA THR A 653 2.03 -14.77 11.30
C THR A 653 1.76 -16.19 10.84
N GLN A 654 0.67 -16.36 10.09
CA GLN A 654 0.35 -17.59 9.39
C GLN A 654 0.00 -17.24 7.95
N ASP A 655 0.49 -18.03 7.00
CA ASP A 655 0.13 -17.94 5.59
C ASP A 655 -0.24 -19.32 5.04
N PHE A 656 -1.15 -19.37 4.07
CA PHE A 656 -1.67 -20.60 3.49
C PHE A 656 -2.15 -20.37 2.06
N ASN A 657 -2.20 -21.41 1.26
CA ASN A 657 -2.59 -21.33 -0.14
C ASN A 657 -4.10 -21.15 -0.32
N MET A 658 -4.44 -20.26 -1.27
CA MET A 658 -5.79 -20.01 -1.76
C MET A 658 -5.81 -20.07 -3.29
N LEU A 659 -6.99 -20.23 -3.87
CA LEU A 659 -7.23 -20.12 -5.31
C LEU A 659 -7.64 -18.68 -5.63
N PHE A 660 -6.81 -17.96 -6.39
CA PHE A 660 -7.16 -16.65 -6.94
C PHE A 660 -7.60 -16.79 -8.39
N TYR A 661 -8.61 -16.04 -8.80
CA TYR A 661 -9.09 -16.09 -10.19
C TYR A 661 -9.67 -14.76 -10.67
N ARG A 662 -9.56 -14.51 -11.98
CA ARG A 662 -10.11 -13.37 -12.69
C ARG A 662 -11.58 -13.59 -13.00
N THR A 663 -12.47 -12.89 -12.31
CA THR A 663 -13.92 -13.01 -12.45
C THR A 663 -14.41 -12.60 -13.84
N ASP A 664 -13.81 -11.58 -14.43
CA ASP A 664 -14.10 -11.09 -15.79
C ASP A 664 -13.77 -12.16 -16.87
N ILE A 665 -12.60 -12.81 -16.76
CA ILE A 665 -12.17 -13.84 -17.71
C ILE A 665 -13.01 -15.12 -17.54
N PHE A 666 -13.26 -15.53 -16.28
CA PHE A 666 -14.11 -16.69 -15.99
C PHE A 666 -15.52 -16.50 -16.54
N ALA A 667 -16.12 -15.32 -16.34
CA ALA A 667 -17.44 -14.99 -16.89
C ALA A 667 -17.44 -15.01 -18.43
N ARG A 668 -16.40 -14.41 -19.06
CA ARG A 668 -16.25 -14.40 -20.51
C ARG A 668 -16.17 -15.81 -21.12
N LEU A 669 -15.51 -16.74 -20.44
CA LEU A 669 -15.35 -18.13 -20.88
C LEU A 669 -16.45 -19.09 -20.36
N GLY A 670 -17.41 -18.59 -19.55
CA GLY A 670 -18.45 -19.38 -18.92
C GLY A 670 -17.93 -20.42 -17.92
N LEU A 671 -16.81 -20.12 -17.24
CA LEU A 671 -16.18 -21.01 -16.28
C LEU A 671 -16.76 -20.83 -14.88
N THR A 672 -16.79 -21.91 -14.11
CA THR A 672 -17.15 -21.93 -12.69
C THR A 672 -15.91 -22.20 -11.85
N VAL A 673 -15.90 -21.68 -10.62
CA VAL A 673 -14.77 -21.86 -9.69
C VAL A 673 -14.63 -23.35 -9.33
N PRO A 674 -13.43 -23.95 -9.47
CA PRO A 674 -13.25 -25.37 -9.21
C PRO A 674 -13.26 -25.67 -7.69
N GLU A 675 -14.07 -26.63 -7.26
CA GLU A 675 -14.17 -27.05 -5.87
C GLU A 675 -13.26 -28.23 -5.52
N ASN A 676 -12.91 -29.03 -6.50
CA ASN A 676 -12.06 -30.22 -6.37
C ASN A 676 -11.07 -30.29 -7.54
N TRP A 677 -10.12 -31.21 -7.45
CA TRP A 677 -9.08 -31.36 -8.47
C TRP A 677 -9.59 -31.78 -9.83
N ASP A 678 -10.68 -32.53 -9.90
CA ASP A 678 -11.25 -32.95 -11.21
C ASP A 678 -11.80 -31.72 -11.96
N SER A 679 -12.60 -30.88 -11.26
CA SER A 679 -13.09 -29.63 -11.82
C SER A 679 -11.96 -28.62 -12.09
N PHE A 680 -10.88 -28.63 -11.29
CA PHE A 680 -9.69 -27.82 -11.55
C PHE A 680 -9.03 -28.20 -12.89
N TYR A 681 -8.85 -29.50 -13.17
CA TYR A 681 -8.29 -29.94 -14.44
C TYR A 681 -9.17 -29.58 -15.62
N ASP A 682 -10.48 -29.57 -15.46
CA ASP A 682 -11.40 -29.18 -16.55
C ASP A 682 -11.31 -27.67 -16.85
N VAL A 683 -11.24 -26.81 -15.80
CA VAL A 683 -11.00 -25.38 -15.95
C VAL A 683 -9.61 -25.12 -16.56
N LEU A 684 -8.57 -25.81 -16.09
CA LEU A 684 -7.19 -25.71 -16.60
C LEU A 684 -7.14 -26.00 -18.11
N LYS A 685 -7.76 -27.07 -18.57
CA LYS A 685 -7.82 -27.43 -20.01
C LYS A 685 -8.51 -26.33 -20.83
N GLU A 686 -9.62 -25.80 -20.32
CA GLU A 686 -10.36 -24.77 -21.06
C GLU A 686 -9.58 -23.45 -21.11
N LEU A 687 -8.84 -23.09 -20.05
CA LEU A 687 -7.94 -21.95 -20.04
C LEU A 687 -6.79 -22.16 -21.05
N GLN A 688 -6.11 -23.30 -21.03
CA GLN A 688 -5.02 -23.61 -21.96
C GLN A 688 -5.48 -23.67 -23.42
N LYS A 689 -6.71 -24.17 -23.68
CA LYS A 689 -7.30 -24.14 -25.02
C LYS A 689 -7.45 -22.71 -25.56
N ASN A 690 -7.65 -21.76 -24.69
CA ASN A 690 -7.71 -20.33 -25.02
C ASN A 690 -6.35 -19.61 -24.85
N SER A 691 -5.25 -20.34 -24.78
CA SER A 691 -3.87 -19.84 -24.63
C SER A 691 -3.60 -19.07 -23.32
N PHE A 692 -4.48 -19.22 -22.33
CA PHE A 692 -4.23 -18.74 -20.98
C PHE A 692 -3.42 -19.73 -20.17
N GLN A 693 -2.66 -19.22 -19.23
CA GLN A 693 -1.87 -20.03 -18.32
C GLN A 693 -2.56 -20.19 -16.96
N VAL A 694 -2.11 -21.19 -16.21
CA VAL A 694 -2.52 -21.40 -14.82
C VAL A 694 -1.26 -21.51 -13.98
N GLY A 695 -1.20 -20.78 -12.87
CA GLY A 695 -0.03 -20.76 -12.01
C GLY A 695 -0.24 -21.50 -10.70
N ILE A 696 0.80 -22.21 -10.28
CA ILE A 696 0.93 -22.75 -8.93
C ILE A 696 2.30 -22.32 -8.44
N ARG A 697 2.33 -21.46 -7.41
CA ARG A 697 3.58 -20.98 -6.84
C ARG A 697 4.01 -21.89 -5.69
N GLU A 698 5.13 -22.59 -5.86
CA GLU A 698 5.64 -23.52 -4.84
C GLU A 698 6.53 -22.86 -3.78
N SER A 699 7.24 -21.80 -4.14
CA SER A 699 8.07 -21.06 -3.22
C SER A 699 7.97 -19.58 -3.52
N ASP A 700 7.66 -18.80 -2.52
CA ASP A 700 7.79 -17.35 -2.58
C ASP A 700 9.17 -16.95 -2.06
N THR A 701 10.12 -16.75 -2.97
CA THR A 701 11.37 -16.05 -2.66
C THR A 701 11.03 -14.56 -2.59
N THR A 702 10.29 -14.16 -1.56
CA THR A 702 10.09 -12.75 -1.29
C THR A 702 11.44 -12.10 -0.97
N ASN A 703 11.61 -10.83 -1.31
CA ASN A 703 12.79 -10.00 -1.05
C ASN A 703 13.22 -9.94 0.44
N ALA A 704 12.52 -10.62 1.32
CA ALA A 704 12.77 -10.69 2.77
C ALA A 704 13.70 -11.86 3.19
N GLY A 705 14.19 -12.67 2.26
CA GLY A 705 15.09 -13.79 2.57
C GLY A 705 14.44 -14.95 3.35
N VAL A 706 13.13 -14.91 3.54
CA VAL A 706 12.35 -15.98 4.14
C VAL A 706 11.77 -16.80 3.01
N SER A 707 12.38 -17.92 2.68
CA SER A 707 11.81 -18.92 1.78
C SER A 707 10.70 -19.65 2.54
N CYS A 708 9.49 -19.13 2.49
CA CYS A 708 8.29 -19.87 2.87
C CYS A 708 7.90 -20.72 1.65
N GLY A 709 8.34 -21.97 1.59
CA GLY A 709 7.74 -22.92 0.68
C GLY A 709 6.24 -22.98 1.00
N THR A 710 5.39 -22.85 -0.02
CA THR A 710 3.92 -22.85 0.19
C THR A 710 3.41 -24.24 0.59
N GLY A 711 4.26 -25.24 0.70
CA GLY A 711 3.88 -26.62 1.07
C GLY A 711 2.86 -27.22 0.12
N PHE A 712 2.91 -26.92 -1.20
CA PHE A 712 1.92 -27.39 -2.14
C PHE A 712 1.87 -28.93 -2.19
N PHE A 713 3.03 -29.61 -2.28
CA PHE A 713 3.07 -31.07 -2.19
C PHE A 713 2.55 -31.59 -0.84
N GLU A 714 2.91 -30.93 0.27
CA GLU A 714 2.39 -31.26 1.60
C GLU A 714 0.88 -31.13 1.66
N THR A 715 0.30 -30.10 1.05
CA THR A 715 -1.15 -29.94 0.93
C THR A 715 -1.79 -31.10 0.19
N LEU A 716 -1.23 -31.54 -0.93
CA LEU A 716 -1.74 -32.71 -1.66
C LEU A 716 -1.65 -33.99 -0.80
N LEU A 717 -0.57 -34.15 -0.05
CA LEU A 717 -0.36 -35.27 0.87
C LEU A 717 -1.43 -35.29 1.98
N LEU A 718 -1.64 -34.15 2.64
CA LEU A 718 -2.65 -33.98 3.70
C LEU A 718 -4.09 -34.19 3.18
N GLN A 719 -4.37 -33.80 1.93
CA GLN A 719 -5.68 -34.03 1.30
C GLN A 719 -5.93 -35.49 1.01
N GLN A 720 -4.88 -36.32 0.83
CA GLN A 720 -4.99 -37.78 0.73
C GLN A 720 -5.16 -38.43 2.12
N GLY A 721 -5.07 -37.67 3.20
CA GLY A 721 -5.13 -38.16 4.58
C GLY A 721 -3.79 -38.75 5.08
N GLU A 722 -2.70 -38.36 4.44
CA GLU A 722 -1.35 -38.85 4.74
C GLU A 722 -0.48 -37.75 5.35
N SER A 723 0.61 -38.15 5.97
CA SER A 723 1.67 -37.26 6.47
C SER A 723 3.05 -37.68 5.97
N TYR A 724 4.07 -36.85 6.14
CA TYR A 724 5.45 -37.19 5.77
C TYR A 724 6.01 -38.38 6.51
N PHE A 725 5.58 -38.59 7.75
CA PHE A 725 6.05 -39.61 8.64
C PHE A 725 4.91 -40.55 9.05
N THR A 726 5.25 -41.77 9.45
CA THR A 726 4.34 -42.70 10.11
C THR A 726 3.89 -42.17 11.46
N ASP A 727 2.77 -42.67 12.00
CA ASP A 727 2.18 -42.16 13.26
C ASP A 727 3.14 -42.25 14.44
N ASP A 728 4.08 -43.21 14.44
CA ASP A 728 5.14 -43.33 15.43
C ASP A 728 6.35 -42.42 15.21
N LEU A 729 6.35 -41.62 14.13
CA LEU A 729 7.39 -40.69 13.70
C LEU A 729 8.76 -41.33 13.45
N LEU A 730 8.86 -42.68 13.33
CA LEU A 730 10.12 -43.40 13.18
C LEU A 730 10.50 -43.70 11.71
N SER A 731 9.54 -43.54 10.79
CA SER A 731 9.76 -43.83 9.37
C SER A 731 9.06 -42.80 8.48
N VAL A 732 9.60 -42.62 7.27
CA VAL A 732 8.94 -41.79 6.24
C VAL A 732 7.76 -42.56 5.63
N ASN A 733 6.67 -41.84 5.29
CA ASN A 733 5.44 -42.44 4.80
C ASN A 733 5.22 -42.28 3.28
N PHE A 734 6.31 -42.26 2.49
CA PHE A 734 6.20 -42.08 1.01
C PHE A 734 5.79 -43.35 0.26
N GLU A 735 5.83 -44.52 0.92
CA GLU A 735 5.40 -45.76 0.29
C GLU A 735 3.87 -46.00 0.33
N SER A 736 3.12 -45.19 1.09
CA SER A 736 1.66 -45.29 1.14
C SER A 736 1.03 -45.01 -0.22
N ALA A 737 -0.17 -45.56 -0.44
CA ALA A 737 -0.91 -45.32 -1.69
C ALA A 737 -1.29 -43.84 -1.84
N GLY A 738 -1.68 -43.21 -0.74
CA GLY A 738 -2.03 -41.79 -0.71
C GLY A 738 -0.83 -40.89 -1.03
N ALA A 739 0.35 -41.16 -0.47
CA ALA A 739 1.57 -40.39 -0.75
C ALA A 739 1.98 -40.53 -2.24
N LYS A 740 1.90 -41.72 -2.78
CA LYS A 740 2.15 -41.94 -4.23
C LYS A 740 1.16 -41.20 -5.11
N ASN A 741 -0.12 -41.21 -4.75
CA ASN A 741 -1.15 -40.45 -5.49
C ASN A 741 -0.87 -38.95 -5.43
N ALA A 742 -0.55 -38.38 -4.24
CA ALA A 742 -0.19 -36.98 -4.08
C ALA A 742 1.01 -36.60 -4.96
N PHE A 743 2.06 -37.40 -4.95
CA PHE A 743 3.25 -37.18 -5.76
C PHE A 743 2.94 -37.25 -7.27
N MET A 744 2.18 -38.26 -7.71
CA MET A 744 1.80 -38.36 -9.12
C MET A 744 0.90 -37.20 -9.56
N GLN A 745 0.01 -36.73 -8.70
CA GLN A 745 -0.81 -35.54 -8.95
C GLN A 745 0.05 -34.29 -9.11
N TRP A 746 1.03 -34.09 -8.23
CA TRP A 746 1.98 -32.99 -8.30
C TRP A 746 2.79 -33.01 -9.61
N VAL A 747 3.44 -34.12 -9.92
CA VAL A 747 4.24 -34.31 -11.15
C VAL A 747 3.39 -34.11 -12.41
N ARG A 748 2.14 -34.55 -12.39
CA ARG A 748 1.22 -34.45 -13.53
C ARG A 748 0.94 -33.00 -13.95
N LEU A 749 0.86 -32.08 -13.00
CA LEU A 749 0.66 -30.65 -13.28
C LEU A 749 1.75 -30.07 -14.20
N TYR A 750 2.99 -30.45 -13.96
CA TYR A 750 4.13 -29.95 -14.75
C TYR A 750 4.41 -30.78 -15.98
N ARG A 751 4.34 -32.11 -15.88
CA ARG A 751 4.65 -33.01 -16.99
C ARG A 751 3.54 -33.07 -18.04
N ASP A 752 2.26 -33.15 -17.62
CA ASP A 752 1.13 -33.42 -18.52
C ASP A 752 0.40 -32.12 -18.92
N TYR A 753 0.45 -31.10 -18.06
CA TYR A 753 -0.22 -29.82 -18.27
C TYR A 753 0.76 -28.64 -18.49
N ASP A 754 2.08 -28.89 -18.45
CA ASP A 754 3.12 -27.92 -18.79
C ASP A 754 2.99 -26.59 -18.01
N LEU A 755 2.75 -26.69 -16.69
CA LEU A 755 2.68 -25.48 -15.86
C LEU A 755 4.07 -24.90 -15.67
N ASP A 756 4.18 -23.55 -15.74
CA ASP A 756 5.42 -22.86 -15.46
C ASP A 756 5.84 -23.02 -14.00
N THR A 757 7.12 -23.22 -13.79
CA THR A 757 7.72 -23.34 -12.44
C THR A 757 8.21 -22.00 -11.91
N ASP A 758 8.51 -21.04 -12.79
CA ASP A 758 8.97 -19.70 -12.42
C ASP A 758 8.30 -18.64 -13.32
N PHE A 759 7.63 -17.68 -12.69
CA PHE A 759 6.89 -16.63 -13.40
C PHE A 759 6.68 -15.41 -12.50
N ASP A 760 6.51 -14.25 -13.13
CA ASP A 760 6.07 -13.04 -12.43
C ASP A 760 4.57 -13.14 -12.13
N LEU A 761 4.29 -13.40 -10.85
CA LEU A 761 2.95 -13.62 -10.32
C LEU A 761 2.02 -12.43 -10.55
N VAL A 762 2.50 -11.23 -10.21
CA VAL A 762 1.70 -10.01 -10.25
C VAL A 762 1.43 -9.58 -11.69
N SER A 763 2.46 -9.52 -12.53
CA SER A 763 2.35 -9.07 -13.93
C SER A 763 1.43 -10.00 -14.74
N ARG A 764 1.59 -11.34 -14.60
CA ARG A 764 0.77 -12.30 -15.37
C ARG A 764 -0.69 -12.37 -14.90
N PHE A 765 -0.94 -12.24 -13.58
CA PHE A 765 -2.31 -12.19 -13.08
C PHE A 765 -3.00 -10.86 -13.44
N ARG A 766 -2.29 -9.74 -13.30
CA ARG A 766 -2.74 -8.40 -13.67
C ARG A 766 -3.14 -8.31 -15.14
N SER A 767 -2.27 -8.76 -16.05
CA SER A 767 -2.52 -8.76 -17.49
C SER A 767 -3.63 -9.72 -17.91
N GLY A 768 -4.00 -10.69 -17.04
CA GLY A 768 -4.95 -11.76 -17.33
C GLY A 768 -4.36 -12.90 -18.14
N GLU A 769 -3.03 -12.91 -18.39
CA GLU A 769 -2.32 -14.03 -19.00
C GLU A 769 -2.47 -15.31 -18.18
N MET A 770 -2.50 -15.16 -16.84
CA MET A 770 -2.65 -16.23 -15.86
C MET A 770 -3.88 -15.97 -15.00
N PRO A 771 -5.11 -16.24 -15.53
CA PRO A 771 -6.34 -15.85 -14.85
C PRO A 771 -6.75 -16.77 -13.70
N MET A 772 -6.05 -17.86 -13.47
CA MET A 772 -6.23 -18.76 -12.32
C MET A 772 -4.86 -19.08 -11.70
N LEU A 773 -4.78 -18.97 -10.38
CA LEU A 773 -3.55 -19.00 -9.64
C LEU A 773 -3.75 -19.62 -8.27
N ILE A 774 -2.92 -20.59 -7.89
CA ILE A 774 -2.81 -21.08 -6.49
C ILE A 774 -1.55 -20.47 -5.89
N THR A 775 -1.73 -19.66 -4.88
CA THR A 775 -0.63 -19.01 -4.15
C THR A 775 -1.05 -18.67 -2.72
N SER A 776 -0.13 -18.12 -1.94
CA SER A 776 -0.38 -17.73 -0.55
C SER A 776 -1.44 -16.65 -0.43
N TYR A 777 -2.18 -16.62 0.67
CA TYR A 777 -3.18 -15.58 0.95
C TYR A 777 -2.55 -14.17 1.00
N GLY A 778 -1.25 -14.08 1.33
CA GLY A 778 -0.50 -12.81 1.27
C GLY A 778 -0.56 -12.13 -0.11
N PHE A 779 -0.79 -12.87 -1.18
CA PHE A 779 -0.99 -12.33 -2.52
C PHE A 779 -2.21 -11.39 -2.62
N TYR A 780 -3.26 -11.63 -1.83
CA TYR A 780 -4.42 -10.74 -1.75
C TYR A 780 -4.00 -9.28 -1.50
N GLN A 781 -3.13 -9.07 -0.55
CA GLN A 781 -2.68 -7.72 -0.19
C GLN A 781 -1.76 -7.13 -1.25
N ASN A 782 -0.85 -7.95 -1.79
CA ASN A 782 0.05 -7.53 -2.84
C ASN A 782 -0.75 -7.05 -4.07
N ILE A 783 -1.64 -7.88 -4.61
CA ILE A 783 -2.40 -7.55 -5.82
C ILE A 783 -3.38 -6.38 -5.60
N SER A 784 -4.00 -6.29 -4.42
CA SER A 784 -4.89 -5.17 -4.06
C SER A 784 -4.17 -3.82 -4.06
N THR A 785 -2.88 -3.79 -3.74
CA THR A 785 -2.07 -2.58 -3.67
C THR A 785 -1.37 -2.27 -4.99
N THR A 786 -0.80 -3.31 -5.62
CA THR A 786 0.04 -3.13 -6.81
C THR A 786 -0.73 -3.09 -8.11
N ALA A 787 -1.99 -3.58 -8.12
CA ALA A 787 -2.85 -3.63 -9.30
C ALA A 787 -4.27 -3.08 -9.03
N PRO A 788 -4.40 -1.84 -8.55
CA PRO A 788 -5.70 -1.25 -8.23
C PRO A 788 -6.60 -1.09 -9.46
N GLU A 789 -6.04 -1.05 -10.68
CA GLU A 789 -6.78 -0.94 -11.95
C GLU A 789 -7.62 -2.18 -12.29
N ILE A 790 -7.32 -3.34 -11.67
CA ILE A 790 -8.13 -4.56 -11.82
C ILE A 790 -9.02 -4.83 -10.59
N ALA A 791 -9.17 -3.87 -9.70
CA ALA A 791 -10.07 -3.99 -8.55
C ALA A 791 -11.51 -4.34 -9.01
N GLY A 792 -12.14 -5.30 -8.33
CA GLY A 792 -13.47 -5.82 -8.72
C GLY A 792 -13.48 -6.84 -9.87
N ARG A 793 -12.35 -7.03 -10.58
CA ARG A 793 -12.23 -8.02 -11.69
C ARG A 793 -11.58 -9.34 -11.24
N TRP A 794 -11.35 -9.54 -9.97
CA TRP A 794 -10.80 -10.76 -9.40
C TRP A 794 -11.33 -11.00 -7.99
N THR A 795 -11.21 -12.24 -7.56
CA THR A 795 -11.50 -12.66 -6.18
C THR A 795 -10.73 -13.94 -5.86
N PHE A 796 -10.94 -14.49 -4.69
CA PHE A 796 -10.32 -15.75 -4.29
C PHE A 796 -11.34 -16.71 -3.70
N ALA A 797 -10.98 -17.99 -3.68
CA ALA A 797 -11.78 -19.09 -3.15
C ALA A 797 -10.89 -20.06 -2.36
N ALA A 798 -11.53 -20.96 -1.64
CA ALA A 798 -10.81 -22.07 -1.02
C ALA A 798 -10.07 -22.88 -2.10
N MET A 799 -8.89 -23.40 -1.74
CA MET A 799 -8.12 -24.27 -2.62
C MET A 799 -8.93 -25.51 -3.00
N PRO A 800 -8.81 -26.00 -4.26
CA PRO A 800 -9.46 -27.25 -4.68
C PRO A 800 -9.05 -28.40 -3.76
N GLY A 801 -10.02 -29.23 -3.40
CA GLY A 801 -9.79 -30.37 -2.52
C GLY A 801 -9.83 -31.72 -3.20
N THR A 802 -9.42 -32.75 -2.48
CA THR A 802 -9.52 -34.15 -2.92
C THR A 802 -10.89 -34.72 -2.54
N LEU A 803 -11.62 -35.24 -3.54
CA LEU A 803 -12.92 -35.92 -3.32
C LEU A 803 -12.69 -37.25 -2.61
N ARG A 804 -13.33 -37.45 -1.46
CA ARG A 804 -13.27 -38.67 -0.67
C ARG A 804 -14.33 -39.68 -1.15
N THR A 805 -14.16 -40.94 -0.77
CA THR A 805 -15.09 -42.02 -1.11
C THR A 805 -16.48 -41.86 -0.49
N ASP A 806 -16.63 -41.09 0.56
CA ASP A 806 -17.89 -40.74 1.20
C ASP A 806 -18.62 -39.54 0.54
N GLY A 807 -18.04 -38.96 -0.53
CA GLY A 807 -18.58 -37.82 -1.25
C GLY A 807 -18.19 -36.46 -0.65
N THR A 808 -17.45 -36.42 0.46
CA THR A 808 -16.93 -35.16 1.03
C THR A 808 -15.67 -34.71 0.32
N ILE A 809 -15.41 -33.39 0.30
CA ILE A 809 -14.20 -32.81 -0.27
C ILE A 809 -13.23 -32.43 0.84
N ASN A 810 -12.05 -33.04 0.84
CA ASN A 810 -10.99 -32.70 1.77
C ASN A 810 -10.20 -31.49 1.23
N ARG A 811 -10.36 -30.33 1.84
CA ARG A 811 -9.68 -29.07 1.48
C ARG A 811 -8.58 -28.67 2.48
N THR A 812 -8.01 -29.64 3.19
CA THR A 812 -6.90 -29.36 4.13
C THR A 812 -5.75 -28.73 3.35
N VAL A 813 -5.20 -27.63 3.87
CA VAL A 813 -4.02 -26.95 3.34
C VAL A 813 -2.92 -26.90 4.38
N SER A 814 -1.67 -27.04 3.96
CA SER A 814 -0.55 -26.74 4.84
C SER A 814 -0.43 -25.23 5.05
N SER A 815 0.15 -24.84 6.16
CA SER A 815 0.42 -23.43 6.45
C SER A 815 1.87 -23.22 6.84
N THR A 816 2.39 -22.05 6.51
CA THR A 816 3.70 -21.59 6.98
C THR A 816 3.51 -20.56 8.07
N MET A 817 4.36 -20.62 9.08
CA MET A 817 4.23 -19.77 10.25
C MET A 817 5.55 -19.09 10.60
N THR A 818 5.45 -17.88 11.13
CA THR A 818 6.59 -17.24 11.82
C THR A 818 6.25 -17.01 13.27
N GLY A 819 7.28 -16.97 14.10
CA GLY A 819 7.14 -16.73 15.53
C GLY A 819 8.24 -15.84 16.07
N THR A 820 8.12 -15.48 17.34
CA THR A 820 9.17 -14.79 18.08
C THR A 820 9.65 -15.66 19.23
N MET A 821 10.97 -15.75 19.40
CA MET A 821 11.59 -16.65 20.37
C MET A 821 12.62 -15.95 21.25
N ILE A 822 12.92 -16.57 22.39
CA ILE A 822 13.97 -16.14 23.32
C ILE A 822 15.10 -17.18 23.29
N LEU A 823 16.34 -16.70 23.20
CA LEU A 823 17.51 -17.59 23.29
C LEU A 823 17.79 -17.91 24.77
N ARG A 824 18.23 -19.15 25.04
CA ARG A 824 18.52 -19.61 26.43
C ARG A 824 19.61 -18.79 27.11
N SER A 825 20.48 -18.16 26.36
CA SER A 825 21.50 -17.27 26.88
C SER A 825 20.95 -16.03 27.57
N ALA A 826 19.73 -15.58 27.20
CA ALA A 826 19.04 -14.50 27.90
C ALA A 826 18.76 -14.83 29.38
N GLU A 827 18.46 -16.10 29.70
CA GLU A 827 18.31 -16.54 31.07
C GLU A 827 19.63 -16.46 31.84
N LYS A 828 20.75 -16.90 31.21
CA LYS A 828 22.09 -16.82 31.80
C LYS A 828 22.52 -15.37 32.07
N ARG A 829 22.08 -14.43 31.22
CA ARG A 829 22.32 -13.00 31.36
C ARG A 829 21.35 -12.30 32.33
N GLY A 830 20.38 -13.02 32.91
CA GLY A 830 19.37 -12.46 33.81
C GLY A 830 18.28 -11.64 33.10
N LYS A 831 18.18 -11.74 31.76
CA LYS A 831 17.30 -10.90 30.93
C LYS A 831 16.01 -11.62 30.48
N ALA A 832 15.80 -12.89 30.86
CA ALA A 832 14.67 -13.70 30.40
C ALA A 832 13.28 -13.07 30.67
N ASN A 833 13.06 -12.46 31.85
CA ASN A 833 11.80 -11.81 32.17
C ASN A 833 11.53 -10.57 31.31
N ALA A 834 12.56 -9.75 31.08
CA ALA A 834 12.46 -8.58 30.23
C ALA A 834 12.24 -8.97 28.77
N ALA A 835 12.93 -10.00 28.29
CA ALA A 835 12.74 -10.57 26.97
C ALA A 835 11.33 -11.14 26.79
N PHE A 836 10.79 -11.85 27.82
CA PHE A 836 9.44 -12.37 27.76
C PHE A 836 8.37 -11.27 27.75
N SER A 837 8.54 -10.22 28.57
CA SER A 837 7.68 -9.04 28.54
C SER A 837 7.68 -8.39 27.15
N PHE A 838 8.85 -8.31 26.50
CA PHE A 838 8.97 -7.74 25.15
C PHE A 838 8.22 -8.59 24.11
N ILE A 839 8.45 -9.90 24.03
CA ILE A 839 7.80 -10.73 23.02
C ILE A 839 6.28 -10.82 23.25
N THR A 840 5.80 -10.77 24.50
CA THR A 840 4.35 -10.75 24.81
C THR A 840 3.73 -9.43 24.37
N TRP A 841 4.39 -8.30 24.61
CA TRP A 841 3.94 -7.00 24.10
C TRP A 841 3.97 -6.97 22.57
N TRP A 842 5.05 -7.44 21.94
CA TRP A 842 5.15 -7.46 20.48
C TRP A 842 4.05 -8.30 19.83
N ALA A 843 3.73 -9.46 20.39
CA ALA A 843 2.65 -10.34 19.92
C ALA A 843 1.24 -9.87 20.32
N SER A 844 1.11 -8.72 21.00
CA SER A 844 -0.20 -8.17 21.35
C SER A 844 -0.91 -7.61 20.11
N LYS A 845 -2.24 -7.66 20.12
CA LYS A 845 -3.09 -7.11 19.05
C LYS A 845 -2.74 -5.66 18.70
N ASP A 846 -2.51 -4.81 19.73
CA ASP A 846 -2.24 -3.38 19.51
C ASP A 846 -0.87 -3.15 18.83
N ALA A 847 0.19 -3.83 19.24
CA ALA A 847 1.50 -3.74 18.62
C ALA A 847 1.46 -4.23 17.16
N GLN A 848 0.75 -5.34 16.89
CA GLN A 848 0.63 -5.90 15.56
C GLN A 848 -0.22 -5.02 14.62
N ILE A 849 -1.29 -4.40 15.11
CA ILE A 849 -2.06 -3.41 14.34
C ILE A 849 -1.18 -2.20 14.00
N LYS A 850 -0.42 -1.66 14.95
CA LYS A 850 0.51 -0.55 14.70
C LYS A 850 1.56 -0.91 13.65
N TYR A 851 2.10 -2.12 13.73
CA TYR A 851 3.08 -2.61 12.77
C TYR A 851 2.47 -2.74 11.36
N SER A 852 1.30 -3.38 11.24
CA SER A 852 0.60 -3.54 9.96
C SER A 852 0.29 -2.18 9.30
N GLN A 853 -0.18 -1.21 10.09
CA GLN A 853 -0.45 0.15 9.60
C GLN A 853 0.83 0.87 9.16
N ALA A 854 1.93 0.73 9.91
CA ALA A 854 3.22 1.30 9.52
C ALA A 854 3.74 0.67 8.21
N MET A 855 3.56 -0.64 8.03
CA MET A 855 3.94 -1.34 6.81
C MET A 855 3.08 -0.91 5.62
N GLN A 856 1.77 -0.75 5.81
CA GLN A 856 0.88 -0.24 4.78
C GLN A 856 1.28 1.17 4.32
N ALA A 857 1.64 2.04 5.26
CA ALA A 857 2.11 3.40 4.93
C ALA A 857 3.43 3.41 4.14
N LEU A 858 4.37 2.50 4.46
CA LEU A 858 5.69 2.47 3.83
C LEU A 858 5.72 1.77 2.47
N GLN A 859 4.93 0.72 2.28
CA GLN A 859 5.02 -0.18 1.13
C GLN A 859 3.69 -0.38 0.40
N GLY A 860 2.59 0.21 0.90
CA GLY A 860 1.25 -0.14 0.47
C GLY A 860 0.85 -1.59 0.82
N LEU A 861 1.70 -2.30 1.57
CA LEU A 861 1.50 -3.71 1.93
C LEU A 861 0.95 -3.79 3.35
N SER A 862 -0.13 -4.53 3.52
CA SER A 862 -0.64 -4.92 4.83
C SER A 862 -0.26 -6.39 5.09
N LEU A 863 0.33 -6.68 6.24
CA LEU A 863 0.60 -8.06 6.68
C LEU A 863 -0.60 -8.63 7.42
N ILE A 864 -0.87 -9.93 7.21
CA ILE A 864 -1.90 -10.62 7.98
C ILE A 864 -1.24 -11.17 9.24
N HIS A 865 -1.76 -10.74 10.37
CA HIS A 865 -1.39 -11.27 11.67
C HIS A 865 -2.54 -12.14 12.22
N ILE A 866 -2.19 -13.24 12.85
CA ILE A 866 -3.16 -14.20 13.43
C ILE A 866 -3.81 -13.58 14.67
#